data_a7aecb2810fd8b8704328fbc0b455769
#
_entry.id   a7aecb2810fd8b8704328fbc0b455769
#
_cell.length_a   1.000
_cell.length_b   1.000
_cell.length_c   1.000
_cell.angle_alpha   90.00
_cell.angle_beta   90.00
_cell.angle_gamma   90.00
#
_symmetry.space_group_name_H-M   'P 1'
#
loop_
_entity.id
_entity.type
_entity.pdbx_description
1 polymer ?
#
loop_
_entity_poly.entity_id
_entity_poly.type
_entity_poly.pdbx_seq_one_letter_code
_entity_poly.pdbx_strand_id
1 'polypeptide(L)'
;MVRVITASILFFVPFQLFMSAATADEVDAQLDAQFRLEQAEEQAFKEAAVLASPSIVKIDTVGGLDIVGRTLTSTAPTTGLIISEDGFIISSAFNFLSKPASVLITLPDGRRFPAKTVATDRLRMVTLLKIEVNGLKVPTPAPKAGIKVGQWSIALGRTYDSALPSISVGIVSAVNRVWGKAIQTDAKISPVNYGGPLVDTEGRVMGILVPLSPQGNSESAGIEWYDSGIGFAIPLEDVLAVAERLKQGKDLRPGLSGVAIKSTDLYAVQPVIDRVRYDSPAHKAGFKSGDIIEQVNGRPIKRLVQLFDQLKSRLEGETIEMTVSRGDEKITERLTLVGELQPYEVAFLGVLPERNDDSPEASQGIDIRYVYPESPAEQAGIQKGDRLLKLNSEAIKGVDNLRDELSRLRPETVVQLEVLRGDKTNTLTATLGLPPQSVPAEIPAVVRPNVEKVEEPKTGRFTGKVDGYENEYWAFVPESYSPARSYSLLVWLHPSNTTMEATMYREWKTICEQRGIILLAPTTSTRTGWTPNHAEYVRDVVDDFRKTYNVANSRTAAHGLGNGGEFAASVAFRFPELFRGIALASAPLRNAPPEHSPEFQVQFHLIYGDRDPAGALVQKTAAGLSKLKFPVTLRKVDGHRAGYPPKEAVEEMARWIDALDRL
;
A
#
# COMPACT_ATOMS: atom_id res chain seq x y z
N MET A 1 -5.36 17.48 -77.87
CA MET A 1 -6.01 16.85 -79.07
C MET A 1 -6.68 15.59 -78.59
N VAL A 2 -7.93 15.43 -79.01
CA VAL A 2 -8.83 14.28 -78.95
C VAL A 2 -9.33 13.77 -77.60
N ARG A 3 -10.57 14.20 -77.28
CA ARG A 3 -11.50 13.64 -76.31
C ARG A 3 -12.00 12.27 -76.80
N VAL A 4 -12.02 11.25 -75.96
CA VAL A 4 -12.85 10.06 -76.15
C VAL A 4 -13.84 10.02 -74.97
N ILE A 5 -15.12 10.23 -75.34
CA ILE A 5 -16.29 10.10 -74.47
C ILE A 5 -16.68 8.60 -74.53
N THR A 6 -16.62 7.91 -73.41
CA THR A 6 -17.21 6.57 -73.29
C THR A 6 -18.50 6.72 -72.47
N ALA A 7 -19.61 6.47 -73.13
CA ALA A 7 -20.94 6.44 -72.56
C ALA A 7 -21.12 5.12 -71.75
N SER A 8 -21.35 5.25 -70.44
CA SER A 8 -21.76 4.10 -69.61
C SER A 8 -23.28 4.02 -69.63
N ILE A 9 -23.77 2.95 -70.22
CA ILE A 9 -25.19 2.59 -70.23
C ILE A 9 -25.48 1.97 -68.82
N LEU A 10 -26.24 2.70 -68.01
CA LEU A 10 -26.82 2.19 -66.79
C LEU A 10 -27.99 1.27 -67.16
N PHE A 11 -27.81 -0.01 -66.90
CA PHE A 11 -28.93 -0.98 -66.85
C PHE A 11 -29.65 -0.79 -65.53
N PHE A 12 -30.84 -0.16 -65.58
CA PHE A 12 -31.83 -0.12 -64.49
C PHE A 12 -32.54 -1.47 -64.46
N VAL A 13 -32.16 -2.36 -63.52
CA VAL A 13 -32.95 -3.56 -63.19
C VAL A 13 -33.99 -3.08 -62.15
N PRO A 14 -35.28 -3.13 -62.44
CA PRO A 14 -36.28 -2.84 -61.44
C PRO A 14 -36.26 -3.96 -60.39
N PHE A 15 -35.73 -3.68 -59.20
CA PHE A 15 -35.91 -4.51 -58.02
C PHE A 15 -37.38 -4.41 -57.59
N GLN A 16 -38.22 -5.27 -58.13
CA GLN A 16 -39.58 -5.44 -57.62
C GLN A 16 -39.48 -6.05 -56.22
N LEU A 17 -39.58 -5.18 -55.19
CA LEU A 17 -39.95 -5.62 -53.84
C LEU A 17 -41.28 -6.33 -53.92
N PHE A 18 -41.27 -7.67 -53.88
CA PHE A 18 -42.45 -8.44 -53.47
C PHE A 18 -42.65 -8.19 -51.98
N MET A 19 -43.29 -7.08 -51.61
CA MET A 19 -43.97 -6.99 -50.33
C MET A 19 -45.24 -7.86 -50.52
N SER A 20 -45.14 -9.13 -50.08
CA SER A 20 -46.32 -9.91 -49.74
C SER A 20 -47.08 -9.11 -48.68
N ALA A 21 -48.16 -8.46 -49.02
CA ALA A 21 -49.05 -7.88 -48.03
C ALA A 21 -49.63 -9.08 -47.25
N ALA A 22 -49.16 -9.21 -45.97
CA ALA A 22 -49.75 -10.18 -45.06
C ALA A 22 -51.23 -9.91 -44.99
N THR A 23 -52.05 -10.94 -45.09
CA THR A 23 -53.51 -10.81 -44.94
C THR A 23 -53.82 -10.40 -43.51
N ALA A 24 -54.95 -9.71 -43.29
CA ALA A 24 -55.36 -9.31 -41.95
C ALA A 24 -55.34 -10.50 -40.97
N ASP A 25 -55.78 -11.65 -41.43
CA ASP A 25 -55.79 -12.91 -40.66
C ASP A 25 -54.35 -13.39 -40.27
N GLU A 26 -53.34 -13.20 -41.14
CA GLU A 26 -51.94 -13.51 -40.85
C GLU A 26 -51.32 -12.55 -39.83
N VAL A 27 -51.69 -11.26 -39.91
CA VAL A 27 -51.28 -10.24 -38.94
C VAL A 27 -51.90 -10.51 -37.56
N ASP A 28 -53.20 -10.82 -37.51
CA ASP A 28 -53.89 -11.16 -36.27
C ASP A 28 -53.33 -12.45 -35.66
N ALA A 29 -53.05 -13.50 -36.47
CA ALA A 29 -52.41 -14.71 -36.00
C ALA A 29 -50.97 -14.47 -35.45
N GLN A 30 -50.18 -13.56 -36.04
CA GLN A 30 -48.88 -13.16 -35.56
C GLN A 30 -48.98 -12.37 -34.24
N LEU A 31 -49.93 -11.46 -34.12
CA LEU A 31 -50.18 -10.70 -32.89
C LEU A 31 -50.62 -11.62 -31.75
N ASP A 32 -51.50 -12.58 -32.04
CA ASP A 32 -51.93 -13.58 -31.05
C ASP A 32 -50.77 -14.49 -30.60
N ALA A 33 -49.90 -14.88 -31.52
CA ALA A 33 -48.71 -15.67 -31.20
C ALA A 33 -47.71 -14.88 -30.34
N GLN A 34 -47.48 -13.60 -30.67
CA GLN A 34 -46.65 -12.70 -29.88
C GLN A 34 -47.22 -12.49 -28.48
N PHE A 35 -48.49 -12.21 -28.35
CA PHE A 35 -49.17 -12.04 -27.05
C PHE A 35 -49.09 -13.30 -26.17
N ARG A 36 -49.24 -14.49 -26.75
CA ARG A 36 -49.04 -15.76 -26.03
C ARG A 36 -47.61 -15.95 -25.57
N LEU A 37 -46.62 -15.54 -26.39
CA LEU A 37 -45.21 -15.58 -26.01
C LEU A 37 -44.92 -14.64 -24.84
N GLU A 38 -45.37 -13.39 -24.91
CA GLU A 38 -45.22 -12.41 -23.83
C GLU A 38 -45.87 -12.88 -22.52
N GLN A 39 -47.08 -13.47 -22.58
CA GLN A 39 -47.70 -14.08 -21.41
C GLN A 39 -46.92 -15.26 -20.84
N ALA A 40 -46.37 -16.11 -21.70
CA ALA A 40 -45.58 -17.25 -21.27
C ALA A 40 -44.26 -16.81 -20.61
N GLU A 41 -43.59 -15.77 -21.14
CA GLU A 41 -42.41 -15.16 -20.53
C GLU A 41 -42.72 -14.55 -19.15
N GLU A 42 -43.80 -13.73 -19.07
CA GLU A 42 -44.22 -13.15 -17.79
C GLU A 42 -44.52 -14.23 -16.75
N GLN A 43 -45.19 -15.29 -17.16
CA GLN A 43 -45.53 -16.42 -16.28
C GLN A 43 -44.24 -17.14 -15.81
N ALA A 44 -43.29 -17.41 -16.71
CA ALA A 44 -42.05 -18.06 -16.38
C ALA A 44 -41.24 -17.25 -15.36
N PHE A 45 -41.18 -15.92 -15.50
CA PHE A 45 -40.49 -15.05 -14.52
C PHE A 45 -41.14 -15.06 -13.14
N LYS A 46 -42.48 -15.05 -13.09
CA LYS A 46 -43.25 -15.16 -11.85
C LYS A 46 -43.02 -16.51 -11.16
N GLU A 47 -43.06 -17.59 -11.92
CA GLU A 47 -42.84 -18.96 -11.40
C GLU A 47 -41.42 -19.13 -10.88
N ALA A 48 -40.39 -18.64 -11.59
CA ALA A 48 -39.03 -18.66 -11.13
C ALA A 48 -38.85 -17.92 -9.79
N ALA A 49 -39.50 -16.75 -9.65
CA ALA A 49 -39.45 -15.98 -8.40
C ALA A 49 -40.18 -16.71 -7.25
N VAL A 50 -41.32 -17.38 -7.54
CA VAL A 50 -42.05 -18.19 -6.54
C VAL A 50 -41.19 -19.37 -6.06
N LEU A 51 -40.52 -20.08 -6.97
CA LEU A 51 -39.63 -21.21 -6.64
C LEU A 51 -38.46 -20.80 -5.74
N ALA A 52 -37.82 -19.64 -6.00
CA ALA A 52 -36.71 -19.14 -5.21
C ALA A 52 -37.15 -18.45 -3.90
N SER A 53 -38.38 -17.91 -3.84
CA SER A 53 -38.92 -17.09 -2.73
C SER A 53 -38.72 -17.69 -1.33
N PRO A 54 -38.93 -19.01 -1.10
CA PRO A 54 -38.80 -19.61 0.23
C PRO A 54 -37.38 -19.53 0.82
N SER A 55 -36.36 -19.27 -0.01
CA SER A 55 -34.97 -19.17 0.41
C SER A 55 -34.48 -17.72 0.57
N ILE A 56 -35.32 -16.72 0.24
CA ILE A 56 -34.96 -15.29 0.23
C ILE A 56 -35.45 -14.64 1.51
N VAL A 57 -34.54 -14.01 2.26
CA VAL A 57 -34.87 -13.34 3.53
C VAL A 57 -34.69 -11.82 3.42
N LYS A 58 -35.45 -11.10 4.24
CA LYS A 58 -35.26 -9.68 4.49
C LYS A 58 -34.26 -9.48 5.62
N ILE A 59 -33.36 -8.53 5.48
CA ILE A 59 -32.39 -8.16 6.47
C ILE A 59 -32.60 -6.70 6.87
N ASP A 60 -32.83 -6.47 8.15
CA ASP A 60 -32.86 -5.15 8.75
C ASP A 60 -31.60 -4.95 9.60
N THR A 61 -30.88 -3.85 9.38
CA THR A 61 -29.69 -3.47 10.19
C THR A 61 -30.03 -2.26 11.04
N VAL A 62 -29.53 -2.24 12.28
CA VAL A 62 -29.80 -1.16 13.25
C VAL A 62 -28.48 -0.65 13.82
N GLY A 63 -28.32 0.68 13.83
CA GLY A 63 -27.10 1.36 14.31
C GLY A 63 -25.94 1.19 13.35
N GLY A 64 -24.76 1.63 13.78
CA GLY A 64 -23.55 1.60 13.00
C GLY A 64 -23.09 2.99 12.56
N LEU A 65 -22.14 3.06 11.62
CA LEU A 65 -21.57 4.29 11.09
C LEU A 65 -22.45 4.86 9.98
N ASP A 66 -22.75 6.17 10.04
CA ASP A 66 -23.53 6.84 9.00
C ASP A 66 -22.72 7.05 7.71
N ILE A 67 -21.38 7.17 7.84
CA ILE A 67 -20.47 7.36 6.71
C ILE A 67 -19.31 6.37 6.84
N VAL A 68 -19.03 5.62 5.78
CA VAL A 68 -17.86 4.76 5.66
C VAL A 68 -17.01 5.25 4.48
N GLY A 69 -15.83 5.78 4.77
CA GLY A 69 -14.98 6.43 3.77
C GLY A 69 -15.63 7.70 3.20
N ARG A 70 -16.12 7.63 1.95
CA ARG A 70 -16.89 8.71 1.28
C ARG A 70 -18.34 8.32 1.01
N THR A 71 -18.77 7.13 1.44
CA THR A 71 -20.07 6.57 1.15
C THR A 71 -21.01 6.77 2.35
N LEU A 72 -22.16 7.38 2.10
CA LEU A 72 -23.24 7.42 3.06
C LEU A 72 -23.86 6.02 3.15
N THR A 73 -23.88 5.44 4.33
CA THR A 73 -24.48 4.13 4.58
C THR A 73 -25.94 4.30 4.95
N SER A 74 -26.80 3.46 4.36
CA SER A 74 -28.22 3.45 4.66
C SER A 74 -28.55 2.30 5.60
N THR A 75 -29.47 2.52 6.53
CA THR A 75 -30.09 1.47 7.35
C THR A 75 -31.33 0.86 6.70
N ALA A 76 -31.55 1.08 5.38
CA ALA A 76 -32.67 0.51 4.66
C ALA A 76 -32.59 -1.01 4.63
N PRO A 77 -33.78 -1.70 4.61
CA PRO A 77 -33.81 -3.15 4.49
C PRO A 77 -33.08 -3.63 3.24
N THR A 78 -32.41 -4.76 3.34
CA THR A 78 -31.71 -5.43 2.25
C THR A 78 -32.03 -6.92 2.23
N THR A 79 -31.44 -7.65 1.31
CA THR A 79 -31.78 -9.04 1.02
C THR A 79 -30.66 -10.00 1.41
N GLY A 80 -31.05 -11.23 1.75
CA GLY A 80 -30.15 -12.37 1.94
C GLY A 80 -30.70 -13.64 1.38
N LEU A 81 -29.85 -14.64 1.19
CA LEU A 81 -30.18 -15.97 0.70
C LEU A 81 -29.79 -17.02 1.74
N ILE A 82 -30.78 -17.90 2.10
CA ILE A 82 -30.52 -19.07 2.93
C ILE A 82 -29.63 -20.04 2.16
N ILE A 83 -28.54 -20.52 2.76
CA ILE A 83 -27.63 -21.48 2.15
C ILE A 83 -27.54 -22.81 2.88
N SER A 84 -28.17 -22.92 4.04
CA SER A 84 -28.30 -24.20 4.76
C SER A 84 -29.56 -24.27 5.61
N GLU A 85 -30.03 -25.49 5.85
CA GLU A 85 -31.27 -25.76 6.61
C GLU A 85 -31.18 -25.35 8.08
N ASP A 86 -29.96 -25.26 8.63
CA ASP A 86 -29.67 -24.92 10.02
C ASP A 86 -29.51 -23.43 10.28
N GLY A 87 -29.81 -22.57 9.30
CA GLY A 87 -29.88 -21.13 9.51
C GLY A 87 -28.69 -20.29 9.09
N PHE A 88 -27.78 -20.81 8.24
CA PHE A 88 -26.80 -19.98 7.59
C PHE A 88 -27.37 -19.22 6.40
N ILE A 89 -27.10 -17.93 6.36
CA ILE A 89 -27.59 -16.99 5.35
C ILE A 89 -26.41 -16.22 4.78
N ILE A 90 -26.38 -16.06 3.45
CA ILE A 90 -25.40 -15.23 2.77
C ILE A 90 -26.03 -13.92 2.33
N SER A 91 -25.30 -12.82 2.44
CA SER A 91 -25.69 -11.51 1.90
C SER A 91 -24.48 -10.78 1.36
N SER A 92 -24.67 -9.62 0.72
CA SER A 92 -23.58 -8.77 0.29
C SER A 92 -22.84 -8.17 1.49
N ALA A 93 -21.51 -8.19 1.46
CA ALA A 93 -20.69 -7.53 2.48
C ALA A 93 -20.93 -6.01 2.53
N PHE A 94 -21.35 -5.43 1.42
CA PHE A 94 -21.72 -4.02 1.34
C PHE A 94 -22.75 -3.62 2.40
N ASN A 95 -23.72 -4.48 2.67
CA ASN A 95 -24.82 -4.24 3.62
C ASN A 95 -24.34 -4.11 5.08
N PHE A 96 -23.10 -4.49 5.36
CA PHE A 96 -22.49 -4.51 6.71
C PHE A 96 -21.30 -3.55 6.85
N LEU A 97 -21.04 -2.69 5.87
CA LEU A 97 -19.96 -1.68 5.92
C LEU A 97 -20.10 -0.72 7.10
N SER A 98 -21.35 -0.38 7.45
CA SER A 98 -21.67 0.48 8.62
C SER A 98 -21.33 -0.17 9.97
N LYS A 99 -20.99 -1.47 10.00
CA LYS A 99 -20.81 -2.27 11.21
C LYS A 99 -22.02 -2.15 12.14
N PRO A 100 -23.20 -2.60 11.72
CA PRO A 100 -24.43 -2.44 12.48
C PRO A 100 -24.31 -3.09 13.86
N ALA A 101 -24.90 -2.46 14.86
CA ALA A 101 -24.94 -2.98 16.22
C ALA A 101 -25.85 -4.21 16.36
N SER A 102 -26.87 -4.31 15.51
CA SER A 102 -27.81 -5.43 15.46
C SER A 102 -28.25 -5.73 14.04
N VAL A 103 -28.44 -7.02 13.75
CA VAL A 103 -28.96 -7.55 12.48
C VAL A 103 -30.18 -8.38 12.79
N LEU A 104 -31.28 -8.10 12.12
CA LEU A 104 -32.53 -8.82 12.24
C LEU A 104 -32.95 -9.44 10.91
N ILE A 105 -33.18 -10.74 10.91
CA ILE A 105 -33.63 -11.49 9.74
C ILE A 105 -35.15 -11.74 9.82
N THR A 106 -35.86 -11.39 8.77
CA THR A 106 -37.27 -11.76 8.60
C THR A 106 -37.35 -12.86 7.54
N LEU A 107 -37.85 -14.02 7.94
CA LEU A 107 -38.09 -15.17 7.05
C LEU A 107 -39.33 -14.94 6.13
N PRO A 108 -39.48 -15.71 5.05
CA PRO A 108 -40.64 -15.61 4.15
C PRO A 108 -41.99 -15.83 4.84
N ASP A 109 -42.02 -16.58 5.92
CA ASP A 109 -43.23 -16.84 6.74
C ASP A 109 -43.51 -15.75 7.78
N GLY A 110 -42.68 -14.67 7.81
CA GLY A 110 -42.85 -13.53 8.72
C GLY A 110 -42.15 -13.68 10.07
N ARG A 111 -41.61 -14.85 10.41
CA ARG A 111 -40.82 -15.03 11.65
C ARG A 111 -39.56 -14.19 11.63
N ARG A 112 -39.20 -13.64 12.76
CA ARG A 112 -38.02 -12.77 12.92
C ARG A 112 -37.00 -13.35 13.87
N PHE A 113 -35.72 -13.27 13.51
CA PHE A 113 -34.63 -13.80 14.30
C PHE A 113 -33.47 -12.81 14.34
N PRO A 114 -32.85 -12.60 15.51
CA PRO A 114 -31.57 -11.90 15.57
C PRO A 114 -30.49 -12.75 14.89
N ALA A 115 -29.63 -12.12 14.08
CA ALA A 115 -28.56 -12.78 13.39
C ALA A 115 -27.21 -12.37 13.93
N LYS A 116 -26.25 -13.32 13.93
CA LYS A 116 -24.85 -13.07 14.18
C LYS A 116 -24.09 -13.03 12.84
N THR A 117 -23.26 -12.03 12.66
CA THR A 117 -22.27 -12.06 11.57
C THR A 117 -21.20 -13.07 11.93
N VAL A 118 -21.00 -14.07 11.07
CA VAL A 118 -20.07 -15.17 11.28
C VAL A 118 -18.70 -14.81 10.69
N ALA A 119 -18.65 -14.53 9.39
CA ALA A 119 -17.42 -14.15 8.68
C ALA A 119 -17.74 -13.46 7.34
N THR A 120 -16.78 -12.76 6.80
CA THR A 120 -16.88 -12.06 5.51
C THR A 120 -15.83 -12.57 4.53
N ASP A 121 -16.27 -12.94 3.32
CA ASP A 121 -15.38 -13.12 2.17
C ASP A 121 -15.18 -11.76 1.47
N ARG A 122 -14.03 -11.13 1.75
CA ARG A 122 -13.69 -9.81 1.18
C ARG A 122 -13.29 -9.89 -0.29
N LEU A 123 -12.96 -11.08 -0.79
CA LEU A 123 -12.66 -11.29 -2.20
C LEU A 123 -13.91 -11.30 -3.07
N ARG A 124 -14.98 -11.93 -2.57
CA ARG A 124 -16.27 -12.10 -3.25
C ARG A 124 -17.33 -11.10 -2.80
N MET A 125 -17.00 -10.26 -1.80
CA MET A 125 -17.92 -9.26 -1.23
C MET A 125 -19.20 -9.86 -0.67
N VAL A 126 -19.11 -10.99 0.04
CA VAL A 126 -20.23 -11.65 0.70
C VAL A 126 -19.97 -11.84 2.18
N THR A 127 -21.04 -11.76 2.98
CA THR A 127 -20.99 -11.97 4.43
C THR A 127 -21.91 -13.11 4.81
N LEU A 128 -21.39 -14.01 5.65
CA LEU A 128 -22.14 -15.13 6.23
C LEU A 128 -22.76 -14.72 7.56
N LEU A 129 -24.05 -14.94 7.67
CA LEU A 129 -24.84 -14.73 8.88
C LEU A 129 -25.35 -16.05 9.42
N LYS A 130 -25.67 -16.11 10.73
CA LYS A 130 -26.27 -17.26 11.38
C LYS A 130 -27.48 -16.83 12.22
N ILE A 131 -28.60 -17.53 12.04
CA ILE A 131 -29.76 -17.48 12.92
C ILE A 131 -30.00 -18.86 13.55
N GLU A 132 -30.57 -18.88 14.73
CA GLU A 132 -30.81 -20.13 15.47
C GLU A 132 -32.21 -20.70 15.09
N VAL A 133 -32.26 -21.38 13.93
CA VAL A 133 -33.45 -22.03 13.41
C VAL A 133 -33.07 -23.19 12.51
N ASN A 134 -33.89 -24.21 12.44
CA ASN A 134 -33.72 -25.40 11.59
C ASN A 134 -34.87 -25.57 10.62
N GLY A 135 -34.71 -26.43 9.61
CA GLY A 135 -35.72 -26.79 8.62
C GLY A 135 -36.00 -25.68 7.59
N LEU A 136 -35.01 -24.84 7.32
CA LEU A 136 -35.14 -23.80 6.32
C LEU A 136 -35.04 -24.37 4.89
N LYS A 137 -35.69 -23.70 3.95
CA LYS A 137 -35.63 -24.06 2.53
C LYS A 137 -34.34 -23.52 1.90
N VAL A 138 -33.50 -24.42 1.40
CA VAL A 138 -32.28 -24.10 0.67
C VAL A 138 -32.58 -24.02 -0.83
N PRO A 139 -32.07 -23.04 -1.57
CA PRO A 139 -32.33 -22.91 -3.00
C PRO A 139 -31.57 -23.95 -3.82
N THR A 140 -32.06 -24.25 -5.00
CA THR A 140 -31.36 -25.08 -5.98
C THR A 140 -30.27 -24.23 -6.68
N PRO A 141 -28.98 -24.58 -6.65
CA PRO A 141 -27.97 -23.85 -7.40
C PRO A 141 -28.06 -24.18 -8.90
N ALA A 142 -27.88 -23.18 -9.75
CA ALA A 142 -27.62 -23.37 -11.17
C ALA A 142 -26.18 -23.79 -11.38
N PRO A 143 -25.88 -24.87 -12.13
CA PRO A 143 -24.50 -25.28 -12.42
C PRO A 143 -23.72 -24.15 -13.11
N LYS A 144 -22.59 -23.72 -12.54
CA LYS A 144 -21.78 -22.62 -13.07
C LYS A 144 -21.38 -22.83 -14.54
N ALA A 145 -21.04 -24.05 -14.92
CA ALA A 145 -20.68 -24.41 -16.31
C ALA A 145 -21.86 -24.29 -17.29
N GLY A 146 -23.10 -24.31 -16.78
CA GLY A 146 -24.32 -24.16 -17.57
C GLY A 146 -24.73 -22.71 -17.81
N ILE A 147 -24.11 -21.73 -17.11
CA ILE A 147 -24.49 -20.32 -17.24
C ILE A 147 -23.87 -19.75 -18.53
N LYS A 148 -24.72 -19.23 -19.42
CA LYS A 148 -24.34 -18.76 -20.76
C LYS A 148 -24.78 -17.31 -20.98
N VAL A 149 -24.01 -16.59 -21.77
CA VAL A 149 -24.35 -15.25 -22.25
C VAL A 149 -25.62 -15.32 -23.10
N GLY A 150 -26.52 -14.36 -22.90
CA GLY A 150 -27.81 -14.25 -23.59
C GLY A 150 -28.96 -15.01 -22.92
N GLN A 151 -28.72 -15.83 -21.88
CA GLN A 151 -29.79 -16.46 -21.15
C GLN A 151 -30.51 -15.45 -20.23
N TRP A 152 -31.80 -15.64 -20.00
CA TRP A 152 -32.57 -14.83 -19.06
C TRP A 152 -31.98 -14.90 -17.66
N SER A 153 -31.99 -13.76 -16.96
CA SER A 153 -31.52 -13.61 -15.58
C SER A 153 -32.52 -12.75 -14.81
N ILE A 154 -32.91 -13.21 -13.64
CA ILE A 154 -33.92 -12.58 -12.81
C ILE A 154 -33.31 -12.21 -11.48
N ALA A 155 -33.14 -10.91 -11.20
CA ALA A 155 -32.64 -10.39 -9.94
C ALA A 155 -33.80 -10.29 -8.93
N LEU A 156 -33.64 -10.92 -7.78
CA LEU A 156 -34.69 -10.97 -6.75
C LEU A 156 -34.20 -10.21 -5.48
N GLY A 157 -35.15 -9.52 -4.84
CA GLY A 157 -34.92 -8.84 -3.57
C GLY A 157 -36.13 -8.93 -2.66
N ARG A 158 -35.93 -8.90 -1.33
CA ARG A 158 -37.02 -8.90 -0.34
C ARG A 158 -36.75 -7.80 0.68
N THR A 159 -37.50 -6.71 0.60
CA THR A 159 -37.24 -5.52 1.45
C THR A 159 -38.50 -5.02 2.15
N TYR A 160 -39.49 -4.56 1.41
CA TYR A 160 -40.69 -3.91 2.00
C TYR A 160 -41.83 -4.85 2.23
N ASP A 161 -42.11 -5.78 1.30
CA ASP A 161 -43.12 -6.81 1.45
C ASP A 161 -42.45 -8.16 1.77
N SER A 162 -42.90 -8.82 2.83
CA SER A 162 -42.42 -10.15 3.20
C SER A 162 -43.00 -11.27 2.38
N ALA A 163 -44.19 -11.07 1.73
CA ALA A 163 -44.88 -12.11 1.01
C ALA A 163 -44.28 -12.43 -0.35
N LEU A 164 -43.91 -11.41 -1.13
CA LEU A 164 -43.34 -11.57 -2.47
C LEU A 164 -41.98 -10.85 -2.62
N PRO A 165 -41.03 -11.45 -3.32
CA PRO A 165 -39.79 -10.75 -3.68
C PRO A 165 -40.03 -9.71 -4.78
N SER A 166 -39.26 -8.62 -4.80
CA SER A 166 -39.18 -7.74 -5.97
C SER A 166 -38.44 -8.46 -7.09
N ILE A 167 -38.84 -8.18 -8.33
CA ILE A 167 -38.32 -8.83 -9.53
C ILE A 167 -37.75 -7.78 -10.48
N SER A 168 -36.56 -8.01 -10.98
CA SER A 168 -35.96 -7.26 -12.09
C SER A 168 -35.41 -8.25 -13.10
N VAL A 169 -35.84 -8.14 -14.36
CA VAL A 169 -35.50 -9.09 -15.42
C VAL A 169 -34.45 -8.47 -16.35
N GLY A 170 -33.53 -9.28 -16.82
CA GLY A 170 -32.53 -8.98 -17.81
C GLY A 170 -31.91 -10.25 -18.36
N ILE A 171 -30.76 -10.15 -18.95
CA ILE A 171 -29.99 -11.30 -19.46
C ILE A 171 -28.61 -11.40 -18.78
N VAL A 172 -27.98 -12.55 -18.87
CA VAL A 172 -26.56 -12.70 -18.61
C VAL A 172 -25.80 -12.01 -19.73
N SER A 173 -25.27 -10.82 -19.48
CA SER A 173 -24.53 -10.02 -20.45
C SER A 173 -23.11 -10.52 -20.65
N ALA A 174 -22.48 -11.11 -19.61
CA ALA A 174 -21.16 -11.71 -19.68
C ALA A 174 -20.90 -12.65 -18.49
N VAL A 175 -19.98 -13.58 -18.68
CA VAL A 175 -19.46 -14.47 -17.62
C VAL A 175 -17.98 -14.20 -17.36
N ASN A 176 -17.47 -14.66 -16.21
CA ASN A 176 -16.06 -14.50 -15.82
C ASN A 176 -15.60 -13.02 -15.78
N ARG A 177 -16.50 -12.10 -15.43
CA ARG A 177 -16.17 -10.68 -15.26
C ARG A 177 -15.43 -10.44 -13.94
N VAL A 178 -14.86 -9.23 -13.82
CA VAL A 178 -14.14 -8.78 -12.61
C VAL A 178 -13.11 -9.84 -12.17
N TRP A 179 -12.17 -10.15 -13.11
CA TRP A 179 -11.10 -11.11 -12.87
C TRP A 179 -11.60 -12.53 -12.61
N GLY A 180 -12.54 -13.01 -13.42
CA GLY A 180 -13.07 -14.37 -13.35
C GLY A 180 -14.07 -14.64 -12.24
N LYS A 181 -14.43 -13.62 -11.44
CA LYS A 181 -15.25 -13.79 -10.22
C LYS A 181 -16.76 -13.67 -10.43
N ALA A 182 -17.22 -12.94 -11.45
CA ALA A 182 -18.60 -12.52 -11.52
C ALA A 182 -19.31 -12.83 -12.83
N ILE A 183 -20.60 -13.05 -12.73
CA ILE A 183 -21.60 -12.99 -13.80
C ILE A 183 -22.04 -11.53 -13.92
N GLN A 184 -22.09 -11.00 -15.14
CA GLN A 184 -22.66 -9.68 -15.43
C GLN A 184 -24.07 -9.85 -15.96
N THR A 185 -25.00 -9.04 -15.46
CA THR A 185 -26.39 -8.94 -15.96
C THR A 185 -26.73 -7.48 -16.24
N ASP A 186 -27.66 -7.24 -17.13
CA ASP A 186 -28.29 -5.94 -17.40
C ASP A 186 -29.61 -5.74 -16.62
N ALA A 187 -30.04 -6.75 -15.85
CA ALA A 187 -31.15 -6.58 -14.91
C ALA A 187 -30.83 -5.40 -13.97
N LYS A 188 -31.81 -4.51 -13.76
CA LYS A 188 -31.65 -3.35 -12.88
C LYS A 188 -31.48 -3.81 -11.44
N ILE A 189 -30.34 -3.47 -10.85
CA ILE A 189 -29.96 -3.83 -9.49
C ILE A 189 -29.80 -2.55 -8.66
N SER A 190 -30.34 -2.59 -7.47
CA SER A 190 -30.24 -1.51 -6.48
C SER A 190 -29.70 -2.06 -5.14
N PRO A 191 -29.32 -1.22 -4.18
CA PRO A 191 -28.86 -1.67 -2.87
C PRO A 191 -29.85 -2.62 -2.17
N VAL A 192 -31.16 -2.51 -2.45
CA VAL A 192 -32.17 -3.41 -1.90
C VAL A 192 -32.04 -4.84 -2.41
N ASN A 193 -31.49 -5.07 -3.59
CA ASN A 193 -31.23 -6.38 -4.15
C ASN A 193 -29.86 -6.97 -3.74
N TYR A 194 -28.94 -6.15 -3.18
CA TYR A 194 -27.63 -6.65 -2.79
C TYR A 194 -27.75 -7.72 -1.71
N GLY A 195 -27.11 -8.86 -1.96
CA GLY A 195 -27.21 -10.06 -1.14
C GLY A 195 -28.34 -11.01 -1.55
N GLY A 196 -29.24 -10.56 -2.44
CA GLY A 196 -30.25 -11.39 -3.03
C GLY A 196 -29.74 -12.26 -4.17
N PRO A 197 -30.54 -13.25 -4.62
CA PRO A 197 -30.15 -14.15 -5.71
C PRO A 197 -30.38 -13.53 -7.09
N LEU A 198 -29.50 -13.88 -8.03
CA LEU A 198 -29.75 -13.86 -9.47
C LEU A 198 -30.16 -15.28 -9.87
N VAL A 199 -31.38 -15.46 -10.42
CA VAL A 199 -31.91 -16.77 -10.77
C VAL A 199 -32.15 -16.91 -12.28
N ASP A 200 -32.22 -18.14 -12.77
CA ASP A 200 -32.66 -18.47 -14.13
C ASP A 200 -34.19 -18.65 -14.20
N THR A 201 -34.71 -18.94 -15.37
CA THR A 201 -36.17 -19.18 -15.60
C THR A 201 -36.70 -20.44 -14.94
N GLU A 202 -35.82 -21.33 -14.46
CA GLU A 202 -36.22 -22.53 -13.70
C GLU A 202 -36.18 -22.28 -12.18
N GLY A 203 -35.91 -21.03 -11.74
CA GLY A 203 -35.77 -20.63 -10.33
C GLY A 203 -34.50 -21.10 -9.65
N ARG A 204 -33.53 -21.63 -10.40
CA ARG A 204 -32.21 -22.02 -9.85
C ARG A 204 -31.34 -20.78 -9.66
N VAL A 205 -30.61 -20.74 -8.54
CA VAL A 205 -29.77 -19.59 -8.21
C VAL A 205 -28.44 -19.67 -8.96
N MET A 206 -28.22 -18.74 -9.87
CA MET A 206 -26.96 -18.55 -10.59
C MET A 206 -25.87 -17.90 -9.71
N GLY A 207 -26.28 -16.91 -8.89
CA GLY A 207 -25.30 -16.20 -8.05
C GLY A 207 -25.93 -15.24 -7.06
N ILE A 208 -25.09 -14.61 -6.25
CA ILE A 208 -25.43 -13.61 -5.24
C ILE A 208 -25.10 -12.21 -5.77
N LEU A 209 -26.07 -11.32 -5.76
CA LEU A 209 -25.92 -9.94 -6.22
C LEU A 209 -25.06 -9.12 -5.28
N VAL A 210 -24.00 -8.53 -5.81
CA VAL A 210 -23.04 -7.70 -5.06
C VAL A 210 -22.57 -6.51 -5.90
N PRO A 211 -22.27 -5.35 -5.29
CA PRO A 211 -21.57 -4.29 -5.99
C PRO A 211 -20.12 -4.70 -6.22
N LEU A 212 -19.64 -4.64 -7.46
CA LEU A 212 -18.24 -4.90 -7.83
C LEU A 212 -17.78 -3.86 -8.84
N SER A 213 -16.50 -3.50 -8.78
CA SER A 213 -15.85 -2.67 -9.80
C SER A 213 -14.64 -3.37 -10.37
N PRO A 214 -14.44 -3.39 -11.70
CA PRO A 214 -13.19 -3.85 -12.30
C PRO A 214 -11.99 -2.98 -11.93
N GLN A 215 -12.23 -1.72 -11.55
CA GLN A 215 -11.22 -0.69 -11.29
C GLN A 215 -10.95 -0.48 -9.81
N GLY A 216 -11.88 -0.83 -8.91
CA GLY A 216 -11.79 -0.59 -7.48
C GLY A 216 -11.55 -1.88 -6.68
N ASN A 217 -10.74 -1.77 -5.62
CA ASN A 217 -10.49 -2.86 -4.67
C ASN A 217 -11.06 -2.55 -3.27
N SER A 218 -11.80 -1.43 -3.11
CA SER A 218 -12.41 -1.07 -1.83
C SER A 218 -13.73 -1.83 -1.60
N GLU A 219 -14.13 -2.00 -0.35
CA GLU A 219 -15.41 -2.61 0.03
C GLU A 219 -16.64 -1.82 -0.45
N SER A 220 -16.46 -0.57 -0.86
CA SER A 220 -17.47 0.29 -1.46
C SER A 220 -17.38 0.41 -2.98
N ALA A 221 -16.44 -0.31 -3.63
CA ALA A 221 -16.29 -0.28 -5.08
C ALA A 221 -17.51 -0.93 -5.76
N GLY A 222 -17.94 -0.35 -6.87
CA GLY A 222 -19.08 -0.85 -7.65
C GLY A 222 -20.40 -0.13 -7.38
N ILE A 223 -20.46 0.73 -6.36
CA ILE A 223 -21.64 1.59 -6.09
C ILE A 223 -21.85 2.58 -7.23
N GLU A 224 -20.79 3.00 -7.88
CA GLU A 224 -20.81 3.89 -9.05
C GLU A 224 -21.60 3.32 -10.24
N TRP A 225 -21.85 1.99 -10.26
CA TRP A 225 -22.64 1.31 -11.28
C TRP A 225 -24.15 1.23 -10.95
N TYR A 226 -24.55 1.80 -9.81
CA TYR A 226 -25.96 1.84 -9.42
C TYR A 226 -26.84 2.40 -10.55
N ASP A 227 -27.90 1.66 -10.87
CA ASP A 227 -28.90 1.99 -11.92
C ASP A 227 -28.33 2.23 -13.34
N SER A 228 -27.07 1.82 -13.57
CA SER A 228 -26.40 1.94 -14.88
C SER A 228 -26.80 0.86 -15.90
N GLY A 229 -27.58 -0.14 -15.49
CA GLY A 229 -27.82 -1.34 -16.31
C GLY A 229 -26.63 -2.31 -16.30
N ILE A 230 -25.73 -2.19 -15.34
CA ILE A 230 -24.61 -3.11 -15.13
C ILE A 230 -24.69 -3.68 -13.72
N GLY A 231 -25.09 -4.94 -13.63
CA GLY A 231 -25.15 -5.68 -12.39
C GLY A 231 -24.14 -6.83 -12.34
N PHE A 232 -23.70 -7.17 -11.14
CA PHE A 232 -22.78 -8.30 -10.92
C PHE A 232 -23.34 -9.27 -9.89
N ALA A 233 -23.14 -10.57 -10.15
CA ALA A 233 -23.43 -11.64 -9.21
C ALA A 233 -22.24 -12.58 -9.07
N ILE A 234 -21.92 -12.97 -7.85
CA ILE A 234 -20.92 -14.02 -7.58
C ILE A 234 -21.61 -15.38 -7.78
N PRO A 235 -21.07 -16.30 -8.61
CA PRO A 235 -21.64 -17.61 -8.79
C PRO A 235 -21.89 -18.31 -7.44
N LEU A 236 -23.08 -18.89 -7.25
CA LEU A 236 -23.44 -19.53 -5.98
C LEU A 236 -22.51 -20.70 -5.67
N GLU A 237 -22.08 -21.48 -6.67
CA GLU A 237 -21.10 -22.56 -6.47
C GLU A 237 -19.79 -22.06 -5.87
N ASP A 238 -19.30 -20.87 -6.29
CA ASP A 238 -18.06 -20.28 -5.76
C ASP A 238 -18.23 -19.81 -4.30
N VAL A 239 -19.45 -19.41 -3.92
CA VAL A 239 -19.79 -19.06 -2.53
C VAL A 239 -19.85 -20.32 -1.66
N LEU A 240 -20.55 -21.35 -2.16
CA LEU A 240 -20.70 -22.63 -1.43
C LEU A 240 -19.35 -23.35 -1.26
N ALA A 241 -18.44 -23.25 -2.23
CA ALA A 241 -17.10 -23.84 -2.15
C ALA A 241 -16.27 -23.31 -0.97
N VAL A 242 -16.57 -22.10 -0.49
CA VAL A 242 -15.86 -21.49 0.65
C VAL A 242 -16.70 -21.41 1.92
N ALA A 243 -17.96 -21.82 1.86
CA ALA A 243 -18.93 -21.69 2.97
C ALA A 243 -18.42 -22.38 4.26
N GLU A 244 -17.83 -23.57 4.17
CA GLU A 244 -17.29 -24.28 5.33
C GLU A 244 -16.12 -23.55 6.00
N ARG A 245 -15.31 -22.82 5.22
CA ARG A 245 -14.24 -21.96 5.78
C ARG A 245 -14.84 -20.76 6.51
N LEU A 246 -15.88 -20.14 5.95
CA LEU A 246 -16.57 -19.01 6.58
C LEU A 246 -17.30 -19.44 7.86
N LYS A 247 -17.90 -20.64 7.91
CA LYS A 247 -18.56 -21.20 9.11
C LYS A 247 -17.61 -21.34 10.32
N GLN A 248 -16.29 -21.41 10.07
CA GLN A 248 -15.27 -21.40 11.12
C GLN A 248 -15.10 -20.04 11.80
N GLY A 249 -15.80 -19.00 11.35
CA GLY A 249 -15.73 -17.64 11.91
C GLY A 249 -14.50 -16.84 11.49
N LYS A 250 -13.80 -17.26 10.44
CA LYS A 250 -12.60 -16.59 9.93
C LYS A 250 -12.90 -15.89 8.60
N ASP A 251 -12.65 -14.58 8.54
CA ASP A 251 -12.74 -13.80 7.31
C ASP A 251 -11.79 -14.37 6.25
N LEU A 252 -12.23 -14.33 4.99
CA LEU A 252 -11.41 -14.66 3.84
C LEU A 252 -10.93 -13.38 3.16
N ARG A 253 -9.62 -13.27 2.95
CA ARG A 253 -8.98 -12.10 2.35
C ARG A 253 -8.40 -12.43 0.97
N PRO A 254 -8.28 -11.43 0.07
CA PRO A 254 -7.52 -11.61 -1.16
C PRO A 254 -6.08 -12.03 -0.86
N GLY A 255 -5.56 -12.95 -1.65
CA GLY A 255 -4.18 -13.40 -1.53
C GLY A 255 -3.20 -12.42 -2.19
N LEU A 256 -2.20 -11.99 -1.45
CA LEU A 256 -1.18 -11.04 -1.88
C LEU A 256 0.16 -11.76 -2.05
N SER A 257 0.82 -11.53 -3.18
CA SER A 257 2.18 -12.05 -3.46
C SER A 257 3.29 -11.08 -3.05
N GLY A 258 2.99 -9.78 -3.01
CA GLY A 258 3.96 -8.73 -2.70
C GLY A 258 4.71 -8.18 -3.92
N VAL A 259 4.29 -8.49 -5.15
CA VAL A 259 4.83 -7.86 -6.36
C VAL A 259 4.03 -6.63 -6.75
N ALA A 260 4.73 -5.57 -7.16
CA ALA A 260 4.17 -4.43 -7.88
C ALA A 260 4.66 -4.49 -9.32
N ILE A 261 3.79 -4.20 -10.29
CA ILE A 261 4.10 -4.24 -11.71
C ILE A 261 4.35 -2.83 -12.24
N LYS A 262 5.34 -2.69 -13.10
CA LYS A 262 5.80 -1.39 -13.64
C LYS A 262 4.73 -0.67 -14.46
N SER A 263 3.91 -1.40 -15.22
CA SER A 263 2.85 -0.84 -16.05
C SER A 263 1.48 -0.92 -15.37
N THR A 264 0.67 0.11 -15.54
CA THR A 264 -0.77 0.12 -15.21
C THR A 264 -1.65 -0.23 -16.41
N ASP A 265 -1.08 -0.26 -17.62
CA ASP A 265 -1.78 -0.66 -18.83
C ASP A 265 -2.02 -2.17 -18.83
N LEU A 266 -3.30 -2.57 -18.78
CA LEU A 266 -3.72 -3.98 -18.74
C LEU A 266 -3.32 -4.77 -19.99
N TYR A 267 -3.11 -4.09 -21.10
CA TYR A 267 -2.73 -4.71 -22.38
C TYR A 267 -1.23 -4.68 -22.63
N ALA A 268 -0.46 -4.04 -21.74
CA ALA A 268 1.00 -4.04 -21.80
C ALA A 268 1.52 -5.49 -21.87
N VAL A 269 2.44 -5.72 -22.81
CA VAL A 269 3.14 -6.99 -22.96
C VAL A 269 4.27 -7.08 -21.94
N GLN A 270 4.60 -8.30 -21.51
CA GLN A 270 5.67 -8.61 -20.56
C GLN A 270 5.46 -7.90 -19.20
N PRO A 271 4.70 -8.48 -18.27
CA PRO A 271 4.55 -7.95 -16.92
C PRO A 271 5.90 -7.93 -16.19
N VAL A 272 6.55 -6.75 -16.18
CA VAL A 272 7.83 -6.53 -15.49
C VAL A 272 7.55 -6.17 -14.04
N ILE A 273 8.22 -6.83 -13.12
CA ILE A 273 8.18 -6.49 -11.69
C ILE A 273 8.90 -5.15 -11.49
N ASP A 274 8.17 -4.14 -11.02
CA ASP A 274 8.72 -2.87 -10.62
C ASP A 274 9.40 -2.98 -9.26
N ARG A 275 8.71 -3.62 -8.32
CA ARG A 275 9.16 -3.75 -6.94
C ARG A 275 8.62 -5.03 -6.31
N VAL A 276 9.45 -5.63 -5.46
CA VAL A 276 9.07 -6.74 -4.58
C VAL A 276 9.07 -6.22 -3.14
N ARG A 277 7.94 -6.36 -2.46
CA ARG A 277 7.81 -5.91 -1.08
C ARG A 277 8.63 -6.78 -0.15
N TYR A 278 9.38 -6.16 0.75
CA TYR A 278 10.21 -6.87 1.71
C TYR A 278 9.38 -7.85 2.56
N ASP A 279 9.94 -9.01 2.85
CA ASP A 279 9.33 -10.10 3.62
C ASP A 279 8.01 -10.67 3.06
N SER A 280 7.63 -10.27 1.83
CA SER A 280 6.49 -10.83 1.13
C SER A 280 6.77 -12.26 0.60
N PRO A 281 5.72 -13.01 0.19
CA PRO A 281 5.92 -14.30 -0.48
C PRO A 281 6.88 -14.23 -1.66
N ALA A 282 6.77 -13.19 -2.49
CA ALA A 282 7.65 -13.00 -3.65
C ALA A 282 9.10 -12.68 -3.24
N HIS A 283 9.30 -11.92 -2.15
CA HIS A 283 10.64 -11.65 -1.62
C HIS A 283 11.30 -12.94 -1.10
N LYS A 284 10.55 -13.76 -0.36
CA LYS A 284 11.03 -15.07 0.15
C LYS A 284 11.35 -16.06 -0.96
N ALA A 285 10.65 -15.94 -2.10
CA ALA A 285 10.92 -16.70 -3.31
C ALA A 285 12.12 -16.17 -4.12
N GLY A 286 12.78 -15.09 -3.67
CA GLY A 286 13.95 -14.52 -4.32
C GLY A 286 13.67 -13.71 -5.59
N PHE A 287 12.42 -13.30 -5.83
CA PHE A 287 12.08 -12.43 -6.96
C PHE A 287 12.60 -11.01 -6.72
N LYS A 288 12.90 -10.31 -7.81
CA LYS A 288 13.52 -8.97 -7.78
C LYS A 288 12.83 -8.01 -8.76
N SER A 289 13.07 -6.73 -8.57
CA SER A 289 12.75 -5.70 -9.56
C SER A 289 13.46 -6.00 -10.88
N GLY A 290 12.77 -5.81 -12.00
CA GLY A 290 13.25 -6.12 -13.35
C GLY A 290 12.94 -7.55 -13.82
N ASP A 291 12.54 -8.48 -12.95
CA ASP A 291 12.09 -9.81 -13.37
C ASP A 291 10.82 -9.70 -14.24
N ILE A 292 10.71 -10.54 -15.25
CA ILE A 292 9.54 -10.61 -16.13
C ILE A 292 8.73 -11.87 -15.77
N ILE A 293 7.45 -11.70 -15.45
CA ILE A 293 6.57 -12.82 -15.12
C ILE A 293 6.15 -13.53 -16.42
N GLU A 294 6.54 -14.79 -16.60
CA GLU A 294 6.25 -15.58 -17.77
C GLU A 294 5.09 -16.57 -17.59
N GLN A 295 4.94 -17.15 -16.40
CA GLN A 295 3.90 -18.14 -16.13
C GLN A 295 3.38 -18.03 -14.70
N VAL A 296 2.10 -18.38 -14.52
CA VAL A 296 1.48 -18.62 -13.21
C VAL A 296 0.69 -19.93 -13.27
N ASN A 297 1.01 -20.90 -12.40
CA ASN A 297 0.45 -22.25 -12.39
C ASN A 297 0.49 -22.94 -13.77
N GLY A 298 1.63 -22.84 -14.46
CA GLY A 298 1.85 -23.39 -15.79
C GLY A 298 1.13 -22.65 -16.93
N ARG A 299 0.33 -21.62 -16.65
CA ARG A 299 -0.35 -20.82 -17.66
C ARG A 299 0.56 -19.67 -18.12
N PRO A 300 0.81 -19.51 -19.44
CA PRO A 300 1.66 -18.45 -19.93
C PRO A 300 1.02 -17.08 -19.74
N ILE A 301 1.83 -16.13 -19.29
CA ILE A 301 1.44 -14.73 -19.04
C ILE A 301 2.17 -13.86 -20.07
N LYS A 302 1.43 -13.35 -21.05
CA LYS A 302 1.94 -12.45 -22.08
C LYS A 302 1.56 -11.00 -21.82
N ARG A 303 0.48 -10.76 -21.06
CA ARG A 303 -0.08 -9.43 -20.80
C ARG A 303 -0.48 -9.31 -19.33
N LEU A 304 -0.48 -8.08 -18.83
CA LEU A 304 -0.85 -7.78 -17.45
C LEU A 304 -2.26 -8.25 -17.08
N VAL A 305 -3.23 -8.18 -18.00
CA VAL A 305 -4.58 -8.67 -17.77
C VAL A 305 -4.62 -10.15 -17.44
N GLN A 306 -3.77 -10.98 -18.06
CA GLN A 306 -3.68 -12.42 -17.78
C GLN A 306 -3.10 -12.69 -16.39
N LEU A 307 -2.09 -11.89 -15.98
CA LEU A 307 -1.55 -11.98 -14.63
C LEU A 307 -2.62 -11.67 -13.58
N PHE A 308 -3.38 -10.61 -13.76
CA PHE A 308 -4.44 -10.24 -12.83
C PHE A 308 -5.56 -11.27 -12.78
N ASP A 309 -5.92 -11.89 -13.90
CA ASP A 309 -6.88 -12.99 -13.95
C ASP A 309 -6.43 -14.18 -13.09
N GLN A 310 -5.12 -14.50 -13.10
CA GLN A 310 -4.57 -15.58 -12.29
C GLN A 310 -4.41 -15.23 -10.81
N LEU A 311 -4.14 -13.96 -10.46
CA LEU A 311 -3.84 -13.56 -9.08
C LEU A 311 -5.04 -13.02 -8.32
N LYS A 312 -5.88 -12.18 -8.96
CA LYS A 312 -6.95 -11.44 -8.28
C LYS A 312 -8.16 -12.30 -7.87
N SER A 313 -8.19 -13.58 -8.26
CA SER A 313 -9.20 -14.56 -7.82
C SER A 313 -8.73 -15.42 -6.67
N ARG A 314 -7.49 -15.27 -6.19
CA ARG A 314 -6.89 -16.11 -5.15
C ARG A 314 -7.13 -15.59 -3.74
N LEU A 315 -7.25 -16.53 -2.80
CA LEU A 315 -7.38 -16.24 -1.38
C LEU A 315 -6.06 -16.36 -0.64
N GLU A 316 -5.99 -15.75 0.54
CA GLU A 316 -4.90 -15.98 1.49
C GLU A 316 -4.76 -17.47 1.81
N GLY A 317 -3.51 -17.93 1.97
CA GLY A 317 -3.15 -19.32 2.23
C GLY A 317 -3.11 -20.20 0.98
N GLU A 318 -3.58 -19.73 -0.19
CA GLU A 318 -3.42 -20.46 -1.44
C GLU A 318 -1.95 -20.38 -1.92
N THR A 319 -1.45 -21.51 -2.42
CA THR A 319 -0.11 -21.57 -3.03
C THR A 319 -0.24 -21.47 -4.54
N ILE A 320 0.55 -20.60 -5.14
CA ILE A 320 0.72 -20.49 -6.59
C ILE A 320 2.15 -20.81 -6.98
N GLU A 321 2.35 -21.35 -8.17
CA GLU A 321 3.64 -21.49 -8.79
C GLU A 321 3.84 -20.35 -9.80
N MET A 322 4.94 -19.61 -9.68
CA MET A 322 5.23 -18.49 -10.55
C MET A 322 6.61 -18.65 -11.18
N THR A 323 6.68 -18.50 -12.50
CA THR A 323 7.92 -18.49 -13.26
C THR A 323 8.22 -17.09 -13.73
N VAL A 324 9.43 -16.62 -13.45
CA VAL A 324 9.97 -15.34 -13.93
C VAL A 324 11.23 -15.55 -14.74
N SER A 325 11.54 -14.63 -15.66
CA SER A 325 12.85 -14.55 -16.34
C SER A 325 13.63 -13.36 -15.81
N ARG A 326 14.91 -13.59 -15.51
CA ARG A 326 15.91 -12.60 -15.09
C ARG A 326 17.10 -12.68 -16.06
N GLY A 327 17.09 -11.82 -17.09
CA GLY A 327 17.96 -11.99 -18.24
C GLY A 327 17.65 -13.32 -18.93
N ASP A 328 18.67 -14.19 -19.08
CA ASP A 328 18.52 -15.52 -19.69
C ASP A 328 18.12 -16.63 -18.68
N GLU A 329 18.09 -16.33 -17.39
CA GLU A 329 17.76 -17.28 -16.34
C GLU A 329 16.24 -17.37 -16.12
N LYS A 330 15.72 -18.60 -15.97
CA LYS A 330 14.33 -18.84 -15.55
C LYS A 330 14.29 -19.34 -14.12
N ILE A 331 13.52 -18.63 -13.30
CA ILE A 331 13.35 -18.93 -11.88
C ILE A 331 11.88 -19.32 -11.66
N THR A 332 11.64 -20.52 -11.16
CA THR A 332 10.28 -21.02 -10.85
C THR A 332 10.19 -21.32 -9.37
N GLU A 333 9.26 -20.65 -8.69
CA GLU A 333 9.08 -20.77 -7.25
C GLU A 333 7.61 -20.87 -6.85
N ARG A 334 7.37 -21.44 -5.68
CA ARG A 334 6.05 -21.54 -5.07
C ARG A 334 5.86 -20.49 -4.01
N LEU A 335 4.80 -19.70 -4.16
CA LEU A 335 4.44 -18.60 -3.26
C LEU A 335 3.14 -18.96 -2.54
N THR A 336 3.17 -19.06 -1.21
CA THR A 336 1.95 -19.09 -0.40
C THR A 336 1.50 -17.66 -0.14
N LEU A 337 0.34 -17.31 -0.69
CA LEU A 337 -0.20 -15.95 -0.63
C LEU A 337 -0.64 -15.57 0.79
N VAL A 338 -0.45 -14.31 1.16
CA VAL A 338 -0.83 -13.78 2.48
C VAL A 338 -2.00 -12.81 2.35
N GLY A 339 -2.84 -12.69 3.39
CA GLY A 339 -3.98 -11.77 3.39
C GLY A 339 -3.60 -10.31 3.66
N GLU A 340 -2.42 -10.10 4.22
CA GLU A 340 -1.89 -8.78 4.54
C GLU A 340 -0.37 -8.79 4.42
N LEU A 341 0.17 -7.76 3.78
CA LEU A 341 1.61 -7.55 3.70
C LEU A 341 2.03 -6.65 4.85
N GLN A 342 2.80 -7.20 5.77
CA GLN A 342 3.29 -6.45 6.91
C GLN A 342 4.25 -5.35 6.45
N PRO A 343 4.13 -4.12 6.96
CA PRO A 343 5.11 -3.07 6.68
C PRO A 343 6.47 -3.46 7.26
N TYR A 344 7.52 -2.99 6.61
CA TYR A 344 8.87 -3.14 7.14
C TYR A 344 9.05 -2.29 8.40
N GLU A 345 9.62 -2.87 9.44
CA GLU A 345 9.99 -2.19 10.68
C GLU A 345 11.48 -2.43 10.94
N VAL A 346 12.19 -1.36 11.24
CA VAL A 346 13.62 -1.44 11.58
C VAL A 346 13.77 -2.11 12.94
N ALA A 347 14.52 -3.19 12.99
CA ALA A 347 14.93 -3.81 14.24
C ALA A 347 16.04 -2.96 14.89
N PHE A 348 15.94 -2.76 16.20
CA PHE A 348 16.82 -1.88 16.96
C PHE A 348 17.42 -2.62 18.14
N LEU A 349 18.74 -2.59 18.25
CA LEU A 349 19.50 -3.14 19.36
C LEU A 349 19.65 -2.13 20.51
N GLY A 350 19.93 -0.87 20.16
CA GLY A 350 20.04 0.21 21.16
C GLY A 350 21.46 0.63 21.48
N VAL A 351 22.35 0.62 20.51
CA VAL A 351 23.74 1.07 20.70
C VAL A 351 24.14 2.12 19.68
N LEU A 352 25.09 3.00 20.06
CA LEU A 352 25.84 3.84 19.13
C LEU A 352 27.28 3.34 19.05
N PRO A 353 27.80 3.18 17.83
CA PRO A 353 29.19 2.77 17.64
C PRO A 353 30.16 3.90 18.00
N GLU A 354 31.37 3.54 18.44
CA GLU A 354 32.48 4.44 18.53
C GLU A 354 32.97 4.82 17.11
N ARG A 355 33.56 5.98 16.97
CA ARG A 355 34.06 6.49 15.71
C ARG A 355 35.57 6.46 15.72
N ASN A 356 36.11 5.26 15.63
CA ASN A 356 37.53 5.06 15.53
C ASN A 356 38.02 5.45 14.13
N ASP A 357 39.26 5.82 14.01
CA ASP A 357 39.91 6.09 12.73
C ASP A 357 39.75 4.85 11.83
N ASP A 358 39.38 5.06 10.57
CA ASP A 358 39.23 4.00 9.54
C ASP A 358 40.61 3.42 9.17
N SER A 359 41.39 2.94 10.15
CA SER A 359 42.63 2.26 9.88
C SER A 359 42.33 0.82 9.41
N PRO A 360 43.02 0.32 8.37
CA PRO A 360 42.82 -1.04 7.85
C PRO A 360 43.14 -2.15 8.88
N GLU A 361 43.74 -1.80 9.99
CA GLU A 361 44.06 -2.68 11.11
C GLU A 361 42.99 -2.73 12.19
N ALA A 362 41.80 -2.09 11.96
CA ALA A 362 40.70 -2.15 12.91
C ALA A 362 40.29 -3.60 13.12
N SER A 363 40.59 -4.11 14.29
CA SER A 363 40.19 -5.42 14.81
C SER A 363 38.72 -5.72 14.55
N GLN A 364 38.37 -6.98 14.27
CA GLN A 364 36.99 -7.46 14.14
C GLN A 364 36.12 -6.93 15.27
N GLY A 365 34.93 -6.42 14.93
CA GLY A 365 33.95 -5.94 15.90
C GLY A 365 33.73 -4.43 15.88
N ILE A 366 32.84 -3.97 16.75
CA ILE A 366 32.43 -2.55 16.90
C ILE A 366 32.51 -2.18 18.36
N ASP A 367 33.25 -1.12 18.68
CA ASP A 367 33.28 -0.52 20.01
C ASP A 367 32.02 0.32 20.25
N ILE A 368 31.47 0.24 21.47
CA ILE A 368 30.19 0.89 21.83
C ILE A 368 30.50 2.15 22.65
N ARG A 369 30.12 3.34 22.11
CA ARG A 369 30.25 4.61 22.81
C ARG A 369 29.06 5.00 23.67
N TYR A 370 27.87 4.48 23.34
CA TYR A 370 26.63 4.79 24.05
C TYR A 370 25.64 3.65 23.93
N VAL A 371 24.93 3.37 25.03
CA VAL A 371 23.81 2.43 25.10
C VAL A 371 22.56 3.23 25.41
N TYR A 372 21.52 3.05 24.61
CA TYR A 372 20.24 3.74 24.80
C TYR A 372 19.55 3.23 26.06
N PRO A 373 19.01 4.14 26.91
CA PRO A 373 18.20 3.74 28.06
C PRO A 373 16.99 2.91 27.65
N GLU A 374 16.63 1.93 28.45
CA GLU A 374 15.51 1.00 28.25
C GLU A 374 15.57 0.19 26.95
N SER A 375 16.71 0.20 26.27
CA SER A 375 16.92 -0.53 25.01
C SER A 375 17.17 -2.02 25.24
N PRO A 376 17.00 -2.86 24.19
CA PRO A 376 17.44 -4.26 24.19
C PRO A 376 18.89 -4.46 24.62
N ALA A 377 19.79 -3.58 24.20
CA ALA A 377 21.18 -3.63 24.58
C ALA A 377 21.41 -3.43 26.09
N GLU A 378 20.75 -2.42 26.67
CA GLU A 378 20.84 -2.18 28.10
C GLU A 378 20.24 -3.34 28.90
N GLN A 379 19.08 -3.84 28.49
CA GLN A 379 18.42 -4.99 29.14
C GLN A 379 19.25 -6.27 29.05
N ALA A 380 20.00 -6.45 27.96
CA ALA A 380 20.94 -7.58 27.78
C ALA A 380 22.24 -7.39 28.59
N GLY A 381 22.47 -6.20 29.17
CA GLY A 381 23.66 -5.90 29.97
C GLY A 381 24.86 -5.42 29.17
N ILE A 382 24.67 -4.94 27.94
CA ILE A 382 25.72 -4.28 27.16
C ILE A 382 26.06 -2.94 27.83
N GLN A 383 27.35 -2.58 27.81
CA GLN A 383 27.84 -1.37 28.46
C GLN A 383 28.68 -0.54 27.49
N LYS A 384 28.80 0.76 27.78
CA LYS A 384 29.75 1.61 27.08
C LYS A 384 31.18 1.06 27.23
N GLY A 385 31.94 1.02 26.15
CA GLY A 385 33.29 0.48 26.08
C GLY A 385 33.35 -1.02 25.79
N ASP A 386 32.22 -1.71 25.70
CA ASP A 386 32.16 -3.07 25.18
C ASP A 386 32.48 -3.07 23.67
N ARG A 387 33.12 -4.15 23.20
CA ARG A 387 33.30 -4.43 21.77
C ARG A 387 32.39 -5.58 21.34
N LEU A 388 31.51 -5.32 20.41
CA LEU A 388 30.58 -6.29 19.84
C LEU A 388 31.28 -7.05 18.71
N LEU A 389 31.49 -8.37 18.91
CA LEU A 389 32.27 -9.23 18.00
C LEU A 389 31.41 -10.02 17.03
N LYS A 390 30.27 -10.56 17.51
CA LYS A 390 29.35 -11.38 16.69
C LYS A 390 27.89 -11.07 17.00
N LEU A 391 27.09 -11.20 15.94
CA LEU A 391 25.64 -11.29 15.99
C LEU A 391 25.23 -12.70 15.57
N ASN A 392 24.60 -13.46 16.47
CA ASN A 392 24.38 -14.90 16.31
C ASN A 392 25.72 -15.62 16.03
N SER A 393 25.82 -16.35 14.92
CA SER A 393 27.06 -17.04 14.51
C SER A 393 27.96 -16.19 13.61
N GLU A 394 27.49 -15.03 13.15
CA GLU A 394 28.20 -14.22 12.15
C GLU A 394 29.12 -13.17 12.79
N ALA A 395 30.37 -13.13 12.32
CA ALA A 395 31.33 -12.13 12.78
C ALA A 395 31.00 -10.75 12.25
N ILE A 396 31.05 -9.75 13.13
CA ILE A 396 30.81 -8.35 12.79
C ILE A 396 32.10 -7.75 12.20
N LYS A 397 32.00 -7.32 10.95
CA LYS A 397 33.12 -6.72 10.19
C LYS A 397 33.17 -5.20 10.29
N GLY A 398 32.11 -4.58 10.81
CA GLY A 398 32.00 -3.11 10.92
C GLY A 398 30.55 -2.68 11.09
N VAL A 399 30.33 -1.38 11.23
CA VAL A 399 29.02 -0.77 11.49
C VAL A 399 28.02 -1.04 10.37
N ASP A 400 28.44 -0.92 9.10
CA ASP A 400 27.56 -1.15 7.96
C ASP A 400 27.16 -2.62 7.85
N ASN A 401 28.09 -3.56 8.09
CA ASN A 401 27.78 -4.99 8.12
C ASN A 401 26.75 -5.32 9.22
N LEU A 402 26.94 -4.82 10.45
CA LEU A 402 25.97 -5.06 11.52
C LEU A 402 24.59 -4.43 11.21
N ARG A 403 24.57 -3.24 10.60
CA ARG A 403 23.33 -2.60 10.17
C ARG A 403 22.61 -3.44 9.12
N ASP A 404 23.31 -3.97 8.13
CA ASP A 404 22.75 -4.82 7.09
C ASP A 404 22.16 -6.10 7.69
N GLU A 405 22.84 -6.73 8.65
CA GLU A 405 22.32 -7.91 9.34
C GLU A 405 21.06 -7.57 10.17
N LEU A 406 21.09 -6.48 10.95
CA LEU A 406 19.92 -6.02 11.73
C LEU A 406 18.75 -5.64 10.82
N SER A 407 19.02 -5.07 9.63
CA SER A 407 17.97 -4.67 8.69
C SER A 407 17.16 -5.84 8.13
N ARG A 408 17.69 -7.05 8.17
CA ARG A 408 17.03 -8.29 7.75
C ARG A 408 16.21 -8.94 8.87
N LEU A 409 16.39 -8.46 10.10
CA LEU A 409 15.68 -8.97 11.28
C LEU A 409 14.44 -8.10 11.55
N ARG A 410 13.55 -8.63 12.38
CA ARG A 410 12.36 -7.92 12.84
C ARG A 410 12.47 -7.56 14.31
N PRO A 411 11.77 -6.53 14.78
CA PRO A 411 11.51 -6.35 16.20
C PRO A 411 10.98 -7.66 16.82
N GLU A 412 11.26 -7.87 18.10
CA GLU A 412 10.95 -9.09 18.88
C GLU A 412 11.79 -10.32 18.49
N THR A 413 12.70 -10.22 17.53
CA THR A 413 13.65 -11.29 17.25
C THR A 413 14.67 -11.40 18.38
N VAL A 414 14.86 -12.61 18.90
CA VAL A 414 15.89 -12.93 19.89
C VAL A 414 17.21 -13.19 19.18
N VAL A 415 18.26 -12.48 19.58
CA VAL A 415 19.62 -12.61 19.02
C VAL A 415 20.64 -12.91 20.11
N GLN A 416 21.70 -13.62 19.75
CA GLN A 416 22.87 -13.83 20.58
C GLN A 416 23.99 -12.87 20.17
N LEU A 417 24.64 -12.27 21.15
CA LEU A 417 25.68 -11.28 20.96
C LEU A 417 26.95 -11.74 21.67
N GLU A 418 28.05 -11.83 20.94
CA GLU A 418 29.37 -12.06 21.54
C GLU A 418 30.04 -10.73 21.78
N VAL A 419 30.33 -10.41 23.03
CA VAL A 419 30.78 -9.09 23.48
C VAL A 419 32.10 -9.25 24.25
N LEU A 420 33.11 -8.49 23.86
CA LEU A 420 34.37 -8.37 24.58
C LEU A 420 34.31 -7.20 25.55
N ARG A 421 34.48 -7.47 26.86
CA ARG A 421 34.56 -6.50 27.94
C ARG A 421 35.90 -6.65 28.66
N GLY A 422 36.81 -5.70 28.45
CA GLY A 422 38.20 -5.86 28.83
C GLY A 422 38.79 -7.04 28.11
N ASP A 423 39.33 -8.03 28.85
CA ASP A 423 39.93 -9.26 28.28
C ASP A 423 38.96 -10.45 28.28
N LYS A 424 37.69 -10.24 28.61
CA LYS A 424 36.69 -11.34 28.73
C LYS A 424 35.64 -11.26 27.65
N THR A 425 35.46 -12.38 26.96
CA THR A 425 34.35 -12.53 26.01
C THR A 425 33.13 -13.08 26.74
N ASN A 426 31.99 -12.43 26.56
CA ASN A 426 30.70 -12.79 27.14
C ASN A 426 29.69 -13.05 26.01
N THR A 427 28.80 -14.01 26.19
CA THR A 427 27.64 -14.20 25.32
C THR A 427 26.42 -13.62 26.00
N LEU A 428 25.79 -12.66 25.38
CA LEU A 428 24.57 -11.99 25.84
C LEU A 428 23.40 -12.33 24.91
N THR A 429 22.19 -12.32 25.45
CA THR A 429 20.97 -12.51 24.65
C THR A 429 20.15 -11.24 24.71
N ALA A 430 19.77 -10.70 23.55
CA ALA A 430 18.93 -9.52 23.42
C ALA A 430 17.68 -9.85 22.61
N THR A 431 16.55 -9.25 23.00
CA THR A 431 15.33 -9.24 22.17
C THR A 431 15.25 -7.89 21.49
N LEU A 432 15.38 -7.84 20.16
CA LEU A 432 15.40 -6.60 19.39
C LEU A 432 14.09 -5.81 19.56
N GLY A 433 14.18 -4.50 19.64
CA GLY A 433 13.05 -3.61 19.81
C GLY A 433 12.80 -2.70 18.61
N LEU A 434 12.04 -1.64 18.81
CA LEU A 434 11.82 -0.56 17.85
C LEU A 434 12.73 0.64 18.17
N PRO A 435 13.15 1.42 17.17
CA PRO A 435 13.89 2.66 17.41
C PRO A 435 13.10 3.65 18.30
N PRO A 436 13.78 4.38 19.18
CA PRO A 436 13.13 5.36 20.03
C PRO A 436 12.54 6.53 19.20
N GLN A 437 11.43 7.07 19.65
CA GLN A 437 10.77 8.25 19.04
C GLN A 437 11.32 9.59 19.55
N SER A 438 12.18 9.55 20.58
CA SER A 438 12.82 10.71 21.19
C SER A 438 14.35 10.62 21.03
N VAL A 439 15.00 11.75 21.16
CA VAL A 439 16.48 11.86 21.12
C VAL A 439 16.99 12.04 22.55
N PRO A 440 17.73 11.08 23.11
CA PRO A 440 18.30 11.23 24.45
C PRO A 440 19.18 12.47 24.58
N ALA A 441 19.06 13.18 25.71
CA ALA A 441 19.88 14.34 25.98
C ALA A 441 21.35 13.98 26.29
N GLU A 442 21.54 12.78 26.78
CA GLU A 442 22.83 12.26 27.26
C GLU A 442 23.75 11.73 26.16
N ILE A 443 23.28 11.70 24.88
CA ILE A 443 24.16 11.29 23.77
C ILE A 443 25.44 12.16 23.78
N PRO A 444 26.61 11.57 24.10
CA PRO A 444 27.83 12.34 24.28
C PRO A 444 28.28 12.89 22.91
N ALA A 445 28.85 14.09 22.94
CA ALA A 445 29.62 14.59 21.80
C ALA A 445 30.83 13.69 21.57
N VAL A 446 31.26 13.57 20.31
CA VAL A 446 32.44 12.79 19.98
C VAL A 446 33.66 13.52 20.50
N VAL A 447 34.40 12.91 21.44
CA VAL A 447 35.66 13.48 21.92
C VAL A 447 36.70 13.44 20.80
N ARG A 448 37.25 14.59 20.46
CA ARG A 448 38.26 14.71 19.43
C ARG A 448 39.57 15.18 20.06
N PRO A 449 40.66 14.42 19.94
CA PRO A 449 41.97 14.95 20.33
C PRO A 449 42.31 16.14 19.43
N ASN A 450 43.09 17.08 19.97
CA ASN A 450 43.67 18.16 19.19
C ASN A 450 44.49 17.55 18.04
N VAL A 451 44.04 17.80 16.81
CA VAL A 451 44.74 17.40 15.58
C VAL A 451 45.44 18.63 15.03
N GLU A 452 46.67 18.48 14.53
CA GLU A 452 47.32 19.53 13.79
C GLU A 452 46.42 20.00 12.63
N LYS A 453 46.34 21.34 12.48
CA LYS A 453 45.52 21.95 11.43
C LYS A 453 46.02 21.52 10.04
N VAL A 454 45.18 20.91 9.25
CA VAL A 454 45.49 20.50 7.87
C VAL A 454 45.27 21.70 6.96
N GLU A 455 46.20 22.01 6.08
CA GLU A 455 46.03 23.09 5.10
C GLU A 455 45.11 22.70 3.97
N GLU A 456 45.07 21.42 3.60
CA GLU A 456 44.14 20.83 2.62
C GLU A 456 43.53 19.52 3.16
N PRO A 457 42.24 19.27 2.93
CA PRO A 457 41.25 20.13 2.26
C PRO A 457 40.83 21.34 3.12
N LYS A 458 40.21 22.37 2.48
CA LYS A 458 39.80 23.62 3.13
C LYS A 458 38.91 23.37 4.35
N THR A 459 39.21 24.03 5.46
CA THR A 459 38.42 24.06 6.70
C THR A 459 37.79 25.43 6.96
N GLY A 460 36.90 25.55 7.93
CA GLY A 460 36.16 26.77 8.19
C GLY A 460 35.04 26.98 7.17
N ARG A 461 34.59 28.24 7.03
CA ARG A 461 33.57 28.61 6.05
C ARG A 461 34.23 28.96 4.70
N PHE A 462 33.72 28.37 3.62
CA PHE A 462 34.08 28.70 2.25
C PHE A 462 32.92 28.55 1.28
N THR A 463 33.08 29.05 0.06
CA THR A 463 32.15 28.85 -1.07
C THR A 463 32.80 27.98 -2.12
N GLY A 464 31.96 27.23 -2.85
CA GLY A 464 32.38 26.37 -3.95
C GLY A 464 31.36 26.34 -5.06
N LYS A 465 31.74 25.73 -6.18
CA LYS A 465 30.92 25.56 -7.35
C LYS A 465 31.23 24.20 -7.97
N VAL A 466 30.19 23.53 -8.49
CA VAL A 466 30.31 22.27 -9.23
C VAL A 466 30.29 22.59 -10.72
N ASP A 467 31.16 21.96 -11.49
CA ASP A 467 31.20 22.11 -12.94
C ASP A 467 29.87 21.78 -13.59
N GLY A 468 29.48 22.57 -14.58
CA GLY A 468 28.23 22.43 -15.30
C GLY A 468 27.03 23.14 -14.68
N TYR A 469 27.17 23.76 -13.50
CA TYR A 469 26.12 24.53 -12.85
C TYR A 469 26.52 26.01 -12.68
N GLU A 470 25.55 26.90 -12.80
CA GLU A 470 25.74 28.34 -12.46
C GLU A 470 25.62 28.59 -10.96
N ASN A 471 24.92 27.67 -10.26
CA ASN A 471 24.67 27.75 -8.84
C ASN A 471 25.96 27.50 -8.02
N GLU A 472 26.04 28.17 -6.88
CA GLU A 472 27.11 28.01 -5.92
C GLU A 472 26.60 27.28 -4.66
N TYR A 473 27.54 26.74 -3.89
CA TYR A 473 27.24 26.29 -2.53
C TYR A 473 28.20 27.00 -1.56
N TRP A 474 27.82 27.07 -0.29
CA TRP A 474 28.76 27.35 0.79
C TRP A 474 28.82 26.16 1.73
N ALA A 475 29.94 26.02 2.43
CA ALA A 475 30.10 24.95 3.40
C ALA A 475 30.80 25.48 4.65
N PHE A 476 30.58 24.81 5.77
CA PHE A 476 31.36 24.92 6.97
C PHE A 476 31.91 23.54 7.35
N VAL A 477 33.22 23.42 7.28
CA VAL A 477 33.96 22.23 7.70
C VAL A 477 34.65 22.57 9.01
N PRO A 478 34.52 21.76 10.10
CA PRO A 478 35.21 22.01 11.36
C PRO A 478 36.69 22.31 11.18
N GLU A 479 37.20 23.26 11.93
CA GLU A 479 38.66 23.58 11.90
C GLU A 479 39.51 22.42 12.39
N SER A 480 38.90 21.53 13.21
CA SER A 480 39.48 20.27 13.71
C SER A 480 39.33 19.10 12.72
N TYR A 481 38.99 19.34 11.44
CA TYR A 481 38.82 18.29 10.45
C TYR A 481 40.08 17.46 10.26
N SER A 482 39.90 16.13 10.16
CA SER A 482 40.96 15.18 9.79
C SER A 482 40.43 14.22 8.72
N PRO A 483 41.15 14.00 7.62
CA PRO A 483 40.76 13.04 6.58
C PRO A 483 40.65 11.59 7.08
N ALA A 484 41.37 11.25 8.16
CA ALA A 484 41.33 9.93 8.80
C ALA A 484 40.06 9.66 9.57
N ARG A 485 39.13 10.62 9.67
CA ARG A 485 37.89 10.51 10.45
C ARG A 485 36.69 10.75 9.59
N SER A 486 35.65 9.97 9.84
CA SER A 486 34.36 10.10 9.17
C SER A 486 33.45 11.12 9.87
N TYR A 487 32.85 12.03 9.11
CA TYR A 487 32.00 13.13 9.59
C TYR A 487 30.52 12.90 9.20
N SER A 488 29.62 13.45 9.99
CA SER A 488 28.21 13.57 9.59
C SER A 488 28.08 14.73 8.59
N LEU A 489 27.14 14.63 7.64
CA LEU A 489 26.86 15.70 6.68
C LEU A 489 25.44 16.22 6.88
N LEU A 490 25.30 17.52 7.07
CA LEU A 490 24.04 18.23 7.07
C LEU A 490 23.91 19.04 5.78
N VAL A 491 23.01 18.66 4.90
CA VAL A 491 22.73 19.36 3.66
C VAL A 491 21.56 20.32 3.89
N TRP A 492 21.86 21.62 3.93
CA TRP A 492 20.87 22.66 4.16
C TRP A 492 20.27 23.17 2.86
N LEU A 493 18.94 23.09 2.74
CA LEU A 493 18.17 23.60 1.63
C LEU A 493 17.29 24.76 2.11
N HIS A 494 17.65 25.95 1.71
CA HIS A 494 17.10 27.20 2.22
C HIS A 494 15.64 27.43 1.79
N PRO A 495 14.83 28.18 2.56
CA PRO A 495 13.50 28.60 2.12
C PRO A 495 13.59 29.62 0.98
N SER A 496 12.48 29.87 0.29
CA SER A 496 12.37 30.97 -0.65
C SER A 496 12.63 32.30 0.04
N ASN A 497 13.10 33.29 -0.71
CA ASN A 497 13.39 34.67 -0.30
C ASN A 497 14.66 34.89 0.55
N THR A 498 15.29 33.85 1.10
CA THR A 498 16.51 34.01 1.89
C THR A 498 17.32 32.71 1.94
N THR A 499 18.62 32.79 1.81
CA THR A 499 19.52 31.65 2.02
C THR A 499 19.71 31.30 3.50
N MET A 500 19.40 32.26 4.37
CA MET A 500 19.61 32.17 5.83
C MET A 500 21.06 31.84 6.24
N GLU A 501 22.04 32.10 5.40
CA GLU A 501 23.42 31.71 5.62
C GLU A 501 23.97 32.19 6.99
N ALA A 502 23.80 33.48 7.31
CA ALA A 502 24.29 34.03 8.57
C ALA A 502 23.63 33.34 9.80
N THR A 503 22.34 33.00 9.71
CA THR A 503 21.64 32.28 10.77
C THR A 503 22.18 30.88 10.90
N MET A 504 22.28 30.13 9.79
CA MET A 504 22.78 28.77 9.77
C MET A 504 24.22 28.69 10.28
N TYR A 505 25.09 29.60 9.83
CA TYR A 505 26.46 29.64 10.31
C TYR A 505 26.55 29.89 11.82
N ARG A 506 25.80 30.87 12.33
CA ARG A 506 25.79 31.20 13.77
C ARG A 506 25.30 30.04 14.63
N GLU A 507 24.20 29.42 14.26
CA GLU A 507 23.57 28.33 15.05
C GLU A 507 24.40 27.04 14.98
N TRP A 508 25.01 26.73 13.83
CA TRP A 508 25.65 25.44 13.59
C TRP A 508 27.17 25.41 13.80
N LYS A 509 27.88 26.53 13.72
CA LYS A 509 29.35 26.55 13.84
C LYS A 509 29.88 25.76 15.05
N THR A 510 29.41 26.11 16.24
CA THR A 510 29.87 25.46 17.48
C THR A 510 29.43 23.99 17.54
N ILE A 511 28.24 23.69 17.07
CA ILE A 511 27.68 22.31 17.02
C ILE A 511 28.52 21.45 16.05
N CYS A 512 28.86 21.97 14.90
CA CYS A 512 29.70 21.29 13.91
C CYS A 512 31.08 20.93 14.50
N GLU A 513 31.72 21.85 15.19
CA GLU A 513 32.99 21.60 15.89
C GLU A 513 32.89 20.51 16.96
N GLN A 514 31.85 20.59 17.79
CA GLN A 514 31.65 19.68 18.93
C GLN A 514 31.27 18.27 18.51
N ARG A 515 30.45 18.12 17.46
CA ARG A 515 29.86 16.82 17.06
C ARG A 515 30.44 16.27 15.76
N GLY A 516 31.35 16.97 15.09
CA GLY A 516 31.88 16.54 13.81
C GLY A 516 30.85 16.45 12.73
N ILE A 517 30.08 17.48 12.61
CA ILE A 517 29.10 17.66 11.54
C ILE A 517 29.70 18.66 10.53
N ILE A 518 29.63 18.32 9.27
CA ILE A 518 29.92 19.26 8.19
C ILE A 518 28.59 19.82 7.72
N LEU A 519 28.52 21.15 7.58
CA LEU A 519 27.35 21.83 7.02
C LEU A 519 27.63 22.17 5.56
N LEU A 520 26.83 21.64 4.65
CA LEU A 520 26.89 21.89 3.21
C LEU A 520 25.57 22.53 2.76
N ALA A 521 25.64 23.66 2.12
CA ALA A 521 24.49 24.46 1.77
C ALA A 521 24.50 24.85 0.28
N PRO A 522 23.97 23.99 -0.60
CA PRO A 522 23.66 24.38 -1.97
C PRO A 522 22.74 25.59 -2.00
N THR A 523 22.93 26.49 -2.97
CA THR A 523 22.11 27.68 -3.09
C THR A 523 21.43 27.76 -4.45
N THR A 524 20.29 28.43 -4.48
CA THR A 524 19.57 28.78 -5.72
C THR A 524 19.07 30.20 -5.62
N SER A 525 18.53 30.72 -6.72
CA SER A 525 17.90 32.03 -6.71
C SER A 525 16.81 32.11 -5.64
N THR A 526 16.96 32.99 -4.68
CA THR A 526 15.95 33.22 -3.62
C THR A 526 14.63 33.72 -4.17
N ARG A 527 14.63 34.30 -5.37
CA ARG A 527 13.44 34.83 -6.02
C ARG A 527 12.53 33.72 -6.58
N THR A 528 13.11 32.68 -7.15
CA THR A 528 12.37 31.57 -7.76
C THR A 528 12.24 30.36 -6.83
N GLY A 529 13.18 30.23 -5.86
CA GLY A 529 13.27 29.08 -4.96
C GLY A 529 13.67 27.77 -5.67
N TRP A 530 13.48 26.67 -4.98
CA TRP A 530 13.80 25.34 -5.48
C TRP A 530 12.75 24.82 -6.48
N THR A 531 13.22 24.18 -7.53
CA THR A 531 12.40 23.48 -8.53
C THR A 531 12.86 22.03 -8.63
N PRO A 532 12.06 21.13 -9.17
CA PRO A 532 12.46 19.70 -9.33
C PRO A 532 13.77 19.51 -10.09
N ASN A 533 14.11 20.42 -11.01
CA ASN A 533 15.36 20.36 -11.80
C ASN A 533 16.62 20.59 -10.95
N HIS A 534 16.49 21.25 -9.79
CA HIS A 534 17.62 21.46 -8.88
C HIS A 534 17.98 20.22 -8.06
N ALA A 535 17.19 19.14 -8.12
CA ALA A 535 17.48 17.93 -7.36
C ALA A 535 18.80 17.26 -7.79
N GLU A 536 19.08 17.25 -9.09
CA GLU A 536 20.34 16.73 -9.64
C GLU A 536 21.53 17.62 -9.25
N TYR A 537 21.37 18.93 -9.28
CA TYR A 537 22.37 19.85 -8.78
C TYR A 537 22.73 19.56 -7.31
N VAL A 538 21.76 19.37 -6.43
CA VAL A 538 22.00 19.03 -5.02
C VAL A 538 22.74 17.71 -4.89
N ARG A 539 22.34 16.67 -5.65
CA ARG A 539 23.05 15.38 -5.71
C ARG A 539 24.52 15.59 -6.09
N ASP A 540 24.75 16.28 -7.20
CA ASP A 540 26.12 16.46 -7.74
C ASP A 540 27.01 17.28 -6.81
N VAL A 541 26.44 18.26 -6.07
CA VAL A 541 27.15 18.98 -5.01
C VAL A 541 27.55 18.03 -3.87
N VAL A 542 26.66 17.15 -3.42
CA VAL A 542 26.96 16.18 -2.36
C VAL A 542 28.00 15.17 -2.82
N ASP A 543 27.88 14.65 -4.04
CA ASP A 543 28.79 13.65 -4.59
C ASP A 543 30.20 14.24 -4.83
N ASP A 544 30.28 15.48 -5.33
CA ASP A 544 31.55 16.15 -5.51
C ASP A 544 32.21 16.47 -4.16
N PHE A 545 31.44 16.90 -3.18
CA PHE A 545 31.92 17.18 -1.83
C PHE A 545 32.50 15.93 -1.16
N ARG A 546 31.88 14.77 -1.34
CA ARG A 546 32.35 13.47 -0.82
C ARG A 546 33.68 13.00 -1.41
N LYS A 547 34.07 13.46 -2.59
CA LYS A 547 35.41 13.15 -3.17
C LYS A 547 36.54 13.78 -2.37
N THR A 548 36.27 14.90 -1.71
CA THR A 548 37.25 15.70 -1.00
C THR A 548 37.21 15.46 0.52
N TYR A 549 35.99 15.27 1.06
CA TYR A 549 35.77 15.15 2.51
C TYR A 549 35.27 13.77 2.89
N ASN A 550 35.86 13.19 3.96
CA ASN A 550 35.45 11.91 4.49
C ASN A 550 34.10 12.03 5.24
N VAL A 551 32.99 11.74 4.55
CA VAL A 551 31.64 11.87 5.04
C VAL A 551 30.96 10.50 5.09
N ALA A 552 30.32 10.17 6.20
CA ALA A 552 29.58 8.92 6.34
C ALA A 552 28.22 8.98 5.62
N ASN A 553 27.96 8.05 4.72
CA ASN A 553 26.63 7.88 4.09
C ASN A 553 25.55 7.63 5.14
N SER A 554 25.85 6.84 6.15
CA SER A 554 24.94 6.51 7.26
C SER A 554 24.58 7.70 8.15
N ARG A 555 25.28 8.82 8.04
CA ARG A 555 25.06 10.04 8.84
C ARG A 555 24.88 11.29 7.97
N THR A 556 24.34 11.13 6.78
CA THR A 556 23.97 12.26 5.92
C THR A 556 22.48 12.58 6.08
N ALA A 557 22.20 13.84 6.40
CA ALA A 557 20.83 14.34 6.57
C ALA A 557 20.53 15.50 5.62
N ALA A 558 19.34 15.47 5.00
CA ALA A 558 18.76 16.62 4.33
C ALA A 558 17.97 17.46 5.33
N HIS A 559 18.17 18.77 5.34
CA HIS A 559 17.49 19.70 6.25
C HIS A 559 16.96 20.91 5.50
N GLY A 560 15.78 21.37 5.91
CA GLY A 560 15.22 22.59 5.37
C GLY A 560 14.06 23.16 6.18
N LEU A 561 13.77 24.43 5.93
CA LEU A 561 12.68 25.19 6.53
C LEU A 561 11.60 25.48 5.49
N GLY A 562 10.31 25.23 5.85
CA GLY A 562 9.18 25.51 4.98
C GLY A 562 9.32 24.82 3.61
N ASN A 563 9.21 25.56 2.52
CA ASN A 563 9.35 25.00 1.17
C ASN A 563 10.76 24.46 0.84
N GLY A 564 11.83 24.95 1.51
CA GLY A 564 13.14 24.34 1.45
C GLY A 564 13.16 22.95 2.09
N GLY A 565 12.40 22.76 3.17
CA GLY A 565 12.18 21.46 3.80
C GLY A 565 11.37 20.51 2.93
N GLU A 566 10.31 20.99 2.28
CA GLU A 566 9.55 20.19 1.31
C GLU A 566 10.45 19.70 0.16
N PHE A 567 11.34 20.57 -0.31
CA PHE A 567 12.31 20.22 -1.35
C PHE A 567 13.39 19.25 -0.83
N ALA A 568 13.85 19.40 0.41
CA ALA A 568 14.80 18.49 1.05
C ALA A 568 14.25 17.06 1.09
N ALA A 569 12.99 16.90 1.45
CA ALA A 569 12.33 15.60 1.40
C ALA A 569 12.24 15.06 -0.04
N SER A 570 11.91 15.89 -1.02
CA SER A 570 11.81 15.49 -2.42
C SER A 570 13.16 15.02 -2.99
N VAL A 571 14.26 15.69 -2.64
CA VAL A 571 15.62 15.28 -3.02
C VAL A 571 15.99 13.95 -2.39
N ALA A 572 15.73 13.78 -1.07
CA ALA A 572 16.01 12.54 -0.37
C ALA A 572 15.18 11.35 -0.87
N PHE A 573 13.96 11.58 -1.34
CA PHE A 573 13.13 10.53 -1.95
C PHE A 573 13.60 10.15 -3.36
N ARG A 574 14.17 11.10 -4.09
CA ARG A 574 14.70 10.86 -5.44
C ARG A 574 16.07 10.17 -5.43
N PHE A 575 16.87 10.44 -4.41
CA PHE A 575 18.24 9.91 -4.24
C PHE A 575 18.38 9.27 -2.85
N PRO A 576 17.73 8.13 -2.62
CA PRO A 576 17.68 7.48 -1.30
C PRO A 576 19.04 6.98 -0.80
N GLU A 577 19.99 6.78 -1.71
CA GLU A 577 21.35 6.37 -1.41
C GLU A 577 22.20 7.47 -0.74
N LEU A 578 21.78 8.74 -0.90
CA LEU A 578 22.53 9.88 -0.36
C LEU A 578 22.18 10.21 1.09
N PHE A 579 20.95 9.95 1.51
CA PHE A 579 20.43 10.48 2.77
C PHE A 579 19.90 9.37 3.68
N ARG A 580 20.29 9.44 4.93
CA ARG A 580 19.79 8.57 6.00
C ARG A 580 18.79 9.29 6.91
N GLY A 581 18.85 10.61 6.95
CA GLY A 581 17.99 11.46 7.74
C GLY A 581 17.32 12.58 6.95
N ILE A 582 16.09 12.92 7.32
CA ILE A 582 15.35 14.06 6.81
C ILE A 582 14.87 14.89 7.99
N ALA A 583 15.44 16.08 8.18
CA ALA A 583 15.09 17.00 9.24
C ALA A 583 14.29 18.17 8.69
N LEU A 584 13.01 18.27 9.04
CA LEU A 584 12.10 19.27 8.51
C LEU A 584 11.66 20.23 9.61
N ALA A 585 11.84 21.54 9.36
CA ALA A 585 11.32 22.60 10.23
C ALA A 585 10.15 23.31 9.54
N SER A 586 8.99 23.37 10.20
CA SER A 586 7.76 24.00 9.67
C SER A 586 7.42 23.53 8.24
N ALA A 587 7.69 22.29 7.91
CA ALA A 587 7.54 21.74 6.57
C ALA A 587 6.79 20.39 6.60
N PRO A 588 5.57 20.31 6.10
CA PRO A 588 4.87 19.04 5.88
C PRO A 588 5.39 18.34 4.63
N LEU A 589 5.16 17.03 4.49
CA LEU A 589 5.39 16.32 3.24
C LEU A 589 4.24 16.57 2.27
N ARG A 590 4.57 16.91 1.02
CA ARG A 590 3.59 17.01 -0.09
C ARG A 590 3.35 15.67 -0.77
N ASN A 591 4.40 14.87 -0.90
CA ASN A 591 4.37 13.56 -1.54
C ASN A 591 4.59 12.46 -0.51
N ALA A 592 3.99 11.29 -0.74
CA ALA A 592 4.30 10.11 0.04
C ALA A 592 5.77 9.70 -0.17
N PRO A 593 6.47 9.26 0.89
CA PRO A 593 7.81 8.71 0.73
C PRO A 593 7.74 7.41 -0.09
N PRO A 594 8.88 6.99 -0.68
CA PRO A 594 9.05 5.61 -1.13
C PRO A 594 8.71 4.61 -0.02
N GLU A 595 8.47 3.35 -0.39
CA GLU A 595 8.16 2.33 0.60
C GLU A 595 9.34 2.11 1.56
N HIS A 596 9.05 2.06 2.86
CA HIS A 596 10.05 1.73 3.86
C HIS A 596 10.52 0.28 3.65
N SER A 597 11.82 0.10 3.49
CA SER A 597 12.47 -1.18 3.17
C SER A 597 13.91 -1.16 3.64
N PRO A 598 14.62 -2.30 3.67
CA PRO A 598 16.06 -2.32 3.96
C PRO A 598 16.89 -1.41 3.06
N GLU A 599 16.47 -1.21 1.80
CA GLU A 599 17.13 -0.33 0.84
C GLU A 599 16.79 1.15 1.07
N PHE A 600 15.65 1.43 1.70
CA PHE A 600 15.18 2.79 1.99
C PHE A 600 14.83 2.96 3.47
N GLN A 601 15.86 3.06 4.30
CA GLN A 601 15.76 3.20 5.76
C GLN A 601 15.98 4.66 6.20
N VAL A 602 15.15 5.57 5.73
CA VAL A 602 15.23 6.98 6.13
C VAL A 602 14.55 7.20 7.47
N GLN A 603 15.15 8.05 8.30
CA GLN A 603 14.60 8.50 9.57
C GLN A 603 14.14 9.96 9.45
N PHE A 604 13.11 10.34 10.18
CA PHE A 604 12.55 11.69 10.14
C PHE A 604 12.67 12.40 11.48
N HIS A 605 13.09 13.67 11.43
CA HIS A 605 13.03 14.61 12.55
C HIS A 605 12.18 15.80 12.13
N LEU A 606 10.99 15.93 12.70
CA LEU A 606 10.02 16.95 12.34
C LEU A 606 9.89 17.96 13.49
N ILE A 607 10.07 19.24 13.19
CA ILE A 607 9.99 20.33 14.16
C ILE A 607 8.90 21.31 13.73
N TYR A 608 8.04 21.69 14.67
CA TYR A 608 7.03 22.73 14.43
C TYR A 608 6.75 23.54 15.70
N GLY A 609 6.33 24.78 15.54
CA GLY A 609 5.88 25.63 16.62
C GLY A 609 4.39 25.43 16.93
N ASP A 610 3.98 25.65 18.18
CA ASP A 610 2.56 25.59 18.56
C ASP A 610 1.72 26.71 17.92
N ARG A 611 2.38 27.80 17.47
CA ARG A 611 1.77 28.92 16.73
C ARG A 611 2.10 28.93 15.24
N ASP A 612 2.61 27.80 14.73
CA ASP A 612 2.95 27.63 13.33
C ASP A 612 1.69 27.24 12.52
N PRO A 613 1.32 27.99 11.49
CA PRO A 613 0.20 27.64 10.60
C PRO A 613 0.35 26.26 9.94
N ALA A 614 1.59 25.79 9.70
CA ALA A 614 1.86 24.46 9.17
C ALA A 614 1.79 23.34 10.21
N GLY A 615 1.69 23.67 11.50
CA GLY A 615 1.82 22.73 12.61
C GLY A 615 0.86 21.53 12.53
N ALA A 616 -0.41 21.76 12.18
CA ALA A 616 -1.39 20.68 12.01
C ALA A 616 -1.01 19.71 10.85
N LEU A 617 -0.46 20.25 9.76
CA LEU A 617 -0.02 19.44 8.62
C LEU A 617 1.25 18.65 8.95
N VAL A 618 2.18 19.23 9.72
CA VAL A 618 3.39 18.54 10.20
C VAL A 618 3.01 17.39 11.13
N GLN A 619 2.05 17.58 12.03
CA GLN A 619 1.53 16.50 12.88
C GLN A 619 0.87 15.38 12.06
N LYS A 620 0.07 15.75 11.06
CA LYS A 620 -0.54 14.77 10.14
C LYS A 620 0.52 14.01 9.35
N THR A 621 1.59 14.68 8.92
CA THR A 621 2.76 14.06 8.26
C THR A 621 3.41 13.06 9.21
N ALA A 622 3.70 13.43 10.46
CA ALA A 622 4.30 12.52 11.45
C ALA A 622 3.43 11.27 11.68
N ALA A 623 2.13 11.46 11.87
CA ALA A 623 1.19 10.33 12.03
C ALA A 623 1.14 9.42 10.80
N GLY A 624 1.19 10.00 9.59
CA GLY A 624 1.26 9.24 8.34
C GLY A 624 2.53 8.41 8.21
N LEU A 625 3.69 9.01 8.51
CA LEU A 625 4.99 8.32 8.49
C LEU A 625 5.06 7.20 9.54
N SER A 626 4.56 7.44 10.76
CA SER A 626 4.49 6.43 11.82
C SER A 626 3.58 5.26 11.42
N LYS A 627 2.48 5.53 10.73
CA LYS A 627 1.61 4.48 10.17
C LYS A 627 2.33 3.63 9.11
N LEU A 628 3.23 4.24 8.35
CA LEU A 628 4.11 3.56 7.38
C LEU A 628 5.36 2.95 8.04
N LYS A 629 5.46 3.00 9.38
CA LYS A 629 6.54 2.41 10.18
C LYS A 629 7.92 3.04 9.96
N PHE A 630 7.99 4.28 9.50
CA PHE A 630 9.24 5.03 9.53
C PHE A 630 9.59 5.45 10.96
N PRO A 631 10.87 5.47 11.34
CA PRO A 631 11.33 6.11 12.57
C PRO A 631 11.09 7.63 12.50
N VAL A 632 10.24 8.15 13.38
CA VAL A 632 9.87 9.57 13.41
C VAL A 632 10.12 10.15 14.79
N THR A 633 10.91 11.22 14.84
CA THR A 633 11.02 12.10 16.00
C THR A 633 10.21 13.36 15.71
N LEU A 634 9.22 13.65 16.54
CA LEU A 634 8.38 14.84 16.42
C LEU A 634 8.63 15.80 17.58
N ARG A 635 9.11 17.01 17.28
CA ARG A 635 9.40 18.06 18.25
C ARG A 635 8.43 19.22 18.11
N LYS A 636 7.59 19.42 19.10
CA LYS A 636 6.80 20.63 19.27
C LYS A 636 7.60 21.66 20.05
N VAL A 637 7.61 22.92 19.60
CA VAL A 637 8.26 24.05 20.26
C VAL A 637 7.20 25.04 20.74
N ASP A 638 7.06 25.19 22.05
CA ASP A 638 6.05 26.05 22.64
C ASP A 638 6.37 27.54 22.42
N GLY A 639 5.36 28.35 22.14
CA GLY A 639 5.46 29.78 21.86
C GLY A 639 6.08 30.12 20.49
N HIS A 640 6.54 29.12 19.73
CA HIS A 640 7.23 29.34 18.45
C HIS A 640 6.25 29.46 17.28
N ARG A 641 6.54 30.37 16.35
CA ARG A 641 5.85 30.54 15.08
C ARG A 641 6.63 29.82 13.96
N ALA A 642 6.16 29.95 12.71
CA ALA A 642 6.94 29.53 11.56
C ALA A 642 8.28 30.28 11.55
N GLY A 643 9.38 29.53 11.45
CA GLY A 643 10.75 30.08 11.48
C GLY A 643 11.77 29.02 11.79
N TYR A 644 13.05 29.42 11.80
CA TYR A 644 14.12 28.50 12.15
C TYR A 644 14.01 28.12 13.65
N PRO A 645 14.19 26.84 14.01
CA PRO A 645 14.01 26.38 15.38
C PRO A 645 14.93 27.06 16.38
N PRO A 646 14.53 27.21 17.67
CA PRO A 646 15.39 27.75 18.71
C PRO A 646 16.55 26.79 19.04
N LYS A 647 17.56 27.32 19.71
CA LYS A 647 18.84 26.65 20.00
C LYS A 647 18.67 25.23 20.58
N GLU A 648 17.78 25.06 21.55
CA GLU A 648 17.55 23.75 22.20
C GLU A 648 17.04 22.69 21.20
N ALA A 649 16.16 23.09 20.27
CA ALA A 649 15.66 22.19 19.22
C ALA A 649 16.72 21.90 18.16
N VAL A 650 17.59 22.86 17.85
CA VAL A 650 18.74 22.67 16.96
C VAL A 650 19.77 21.72 17.60
N GLU A 651 20.05 21.84 18.89
CA GLU A 651 20.93 20.92 19.61
C GLU A 651 20.34 19.49 19.68
N GLU A 652 19.04 19.35 19.84
CA GLU A 652 18.37 18.03 19.75
C GLU A 652 18.50 17.44 18.34
N MET A 653 18.26 18.23 17.29
CA MET A 653 18.44 17.81 15.91
C MET A 653 19.90 17.41 15.63
N ALA A 654 20.88 18.13 16.18
CA ALA A 654 22.28 17.78 16.05
C ALA A 654 22.63 16.44 16.73
N ARG A 655 22.08 16.15 17.91
CA ARG A 655 22.19 14.82 18.54
C ARG A 655 21.54 13.74 17.70
N TRP A 656 20.39 14.03 17.10
CA TRP A 656 19.70 13.11 16.20
C TRP A 656 20.54 12.80 14.94
N ILE A 657 21.14 13.83 14.31
CA ILE A 657 22.05 13.65 13.16
C ILE A 657 23.25 12.80 13.55
N ASP A 658 23.85 13.11 14.70
CA ASP A 658 24.97 12.38 15.27
C ASP A 658 24.64 10.91 15.55
N ALA A 659 23.37 10.59 15.77
CA ALA A 659 22.86 9.25 16.07
C ALA A 659 22.15 8.57 14.89
N LEU A 660 22.29 9.05 13.65
CA LEU A 660 21.68 8.41 12.48
C LEU A 660 22.22 7.00 12.20
N ASP A 661 23.42 6.72 12.67
CA ASP A 661 24.11 5.41 12.56
C ASP A 661 23.81 4.47 13.74
N ARG A 662 22.81 4.78 14.58
CA ARG A 662 22.37 3.89 15.66
C ARG A 662 21.93 2.53 15.13
N LEU A 663 22.26 1.52 15.90
CA LEU A 663 22.04 0.12 15.59
C LEU A 663 21.00 -0.51 16.52
#